data_9f1e3c1e16ffce18de3a6f6fc273d0a2
#
_entry.id   9f1e3c1e16ffce18de3a6f6fc273d0a2
#
_cell.length_a   1.000
_cell.length_b   1.000
_cell.length_c   1.000
_cell.angle_alpha   90.00
_cell.angle_beta   90.00
_cell.angle_gamma   90.00
#
_symmetry.space_group_name_H-M   'P 1'
#
loop_
_entity.id
_entity.type
_entity.pdbx_description
1 polymer ?
#
loop_
_entity_poly.entity_id
_entity_poly.type
_entity_poly.pdbx_seq_one_letter_code
_entity_poly.pdbx_strand_id
1 'polypeptide(L)'
;MLACASALSAPAATWVPSLDVITDKACYAPGQMVTFKVVGTMPANTNIRYRHGLAVVETAQLTSNSWTWTPPKVDYQGYMAELFTTAADGTETIVGTIAVDVSSQWTRFPRYGFVADFNDYNKTVDKNANIKTEMAYLNRLHINGVQFQDWQWMHHKPVKFNGDGSLTQWYQDISNRWVGVEYVKNYIAEQHKYGMKSIFYDLCFGAWKDAYKDGVKPEWALLKKDASGRFYQDYHGLPSSWASNIYLQNPKNEGWINYMKDRCDEVYNNFDFDGFQVDQLGDRGEVFDCDHNKVVLYKAYEPFLAAMKTAHPEKTLVMNAVSGFGTDSIVKDNVDFCYNEVWGNGNGYGGAAEQDFANLYDIIKKNDQCSNQQRHTVFAAYINYDKAGNDNRPDTKVNTPGVLLADAVMFALGGSHLEIGDHMLTREYFPAAPLQMDDDLKQRLVHYYDFLTAYQNLLRGTSLDQSELKAEVTTSAADVAITAWPPKAYTMTTFAKRIEDKDVVHFLNFTNTDDLSWRDVNGTRPAPALKTDIPVTVKVARPVGKLWVASPDIDGGAVKELSFKQNGSDLSFVLPSVEYWTMAVVEYKNVEDNTEDGVQTNEGIAWSVKDIIHPQKSSDANNSTIYNCYNLAGISVHSSNKGIHVGKGKRLL
;
A
#
# COMPACT_ATOMS: atom_id res chain seq x y z
N MET A 1 -33.17 11.76 -43.20
CA MET A 1 -33.21 11.22 -41.83
C MET A 1 -32.30 10.00 -41.80
N LEU A 2 -31.03 10.20 -41.42
CA LEU A 2 -30.11 9.08 -41.16
C LEU A 2 -30.30 8.73 -39.69
N ALA A 3 -30.75 7.52 -39.43
CA ALA A 3 -30.78 6.96 -38.07
C ALA A 3 -29.36 6.56 -37.70
N CYS A 4 -28.75 7.29 -36.77
CA CYS A 4 -27.58 6.79 -36.05
C CYS A 4 -28.03 5.64 -35.14
N ALA A 5 -27.71 4.42 -35.52
CA ALA A 5 -27.77 3.28 -34.63
C ALA A 5 -26.60 3.43 -33.62
N SER A 6 -26.93 3.83 -32.40
CA SER A 6 -26.01 3.72 -31.27
C SER A 6 -25.80 2.23 -31.02
N ALA A 7 -24.58 1.76 -31.30
CA ALA A 7 -24.14 0.46 -30.85
C ALA A 7 -24.11 0.47 -29.30
N LEU A 8 -25.11 -0.15 -28.69
CA LEU A 8 -25.09 -0.52 -27.28
C LEU A 8 -23.92 -1.49 -27.11
N SER A 9 -22.85 -1.04 -26.49
CA SER A 9 -21.79 -1.93 -26.01
C SER A 9 -22.45 -2.93 -25.05
N ALA A 10 -22.32 -4.22 -25.34
CA ALA A 10 -22.73 -5.24 -24.40
C ALA A 10 -22.03 -4.99 -23.05
N PRO A 11 -22.73 -5.08 -21.92
CA PRO A 11 -22.09 -4.98 -20.62
C PRO A 11 -20.99 -6.03 -20.55
N ALA A 12 -19.81 -5.63 -20.05
CA ALA A 12 -18.73 -6.56 -19.76
C ALA A 12 -19.31 -7.71 -18.92
N ALA A 13 -18.99 -8.95 -19.30
CA ALA A 13 -19.44 -10.13 -18.56
C ALA A 13 -18.86 -10.01 -17.13
N THR A 14 -19.71 -9.66 -16.18
CA THR A 14 -19.36 -9.63 -14.77
C THR A 14 -19.09 -11.05 -14.34
N TRP A 15 -17.82 -11.40 -14.06
CA TRP A 15 -17.48 -12.63 -13.38
C TRP A 15 -18.02 -12.52 -11.96
N VAL A 16 -18.98 -13.37 -11.63
CA VAL A 16 -19.50 -13.53 -10.27
C VAL A 16 -18.93 -14.84 -9.76
N PRO A 17 -18.05 -14.83 -8.74
CA PRO A 17 -17.56 -16.08 -8.19
C PRO A 17 -18.77 -16.91 -7.72
N SER A 18 -18.73 -18.20 -7.99
CA SER A 18 -19.78 -19.11 -7.51
C SER A 18 -19.78 -19.22 -5.97
N LEU A 19 -18.68 -18.80 -5.33
CA LEU A 19 -18.48 -18.80 -3.89
C LEU A 19 -17.46 -17.74 -3.49
N ASP A 20 -17.47 -17.31 -2.22
CA ASP A 20 -16.39 -16.55 -1.60
C ASP A 20 -15.60 -17.44 -0.64
N VAL A 21 -14.34 -17.10 -0.41
CA VAL A 21 -13.45 -17.80 0.52
C VAL A 21 -12.89 -16.79 1.50
N ILE A 22 -12.85 -17.13 2.78
CA ILE A 22 -12.28 -16.29 3.83
C ILE A 22 -11.18 -17.04 4.58
N THR A 23 -10.23 -16.29 5.13
CA THR A 23 -9.18 -16.78 6.01
C THR A 23 -9.40 -16.31 7.45
N ASP A 24 -8.82 -17.03 8.41
CA ASP A 24 -8.91 -16.69 9.83
C ASP A 24 -8.05 -15.48 10.22
N LYS A 25 -7.07 -15.07 9.37
CA LYS A 25 -6.22 -13.90 9.60
C LYS A 25 -5.89 -13.17 8.30
N ALA A 26 -5.53 -11.90 8.44
CA ALA A 26 -5.09 -11.04 7.34
C ALA A 26 -3.62 -11.27 6.94
N CYS A 27 -2.79 -11.76 7.87
CA CYS A 27 -1.36 -11.98 7.68
C CYS A 27 -0.87 -13.12 8.60
N TYR A 28 0.09 -13.91 8.13
CA TYR A 28 0.60 -15.10 8.81
C TYR A 28 2.11 -15.04 8.95
N ALA A 29 2.64 -15.57 10.06
CA ALA A 29 4.07 -15.80 10.19
C ALA A 29 4.51 -17.00 9.31
N PRO A 30 5.79 -17.06 8.87
CA PRO A 30 6.32 -18.19 8.11
C PRO A 30 6.05 -19.55 8.77
N GLY A 31 5.38 -20.46 8.04
CA GLY A 31 4.99 -21.78 8.54
C GLY A 31 3.80 -21.77 9.52
N GLN A 32 3.12 -20.66 9.72
CA GLN A 32 1.90 -20.60 10.48
C GLN A 32 0.73 -21.20 9.67
N MET A 33 -0.07 -22.04 10.32
CA MET A 33 -1.24 -22.66 9.69
C MET A 33 -2.32 -21.61 9.39
N VAL A 34 -2.85 -21.67 8.18
CA VAL A 34 -3.95 -20.87 7.65
C VAL A 34 -5.22 -21.71 7.71
N THR A 35 -6.30 -21.15 8.25
CA THR A 35 -7.63 -21.77 8.20
C THR A 35 -8.50 -21.06 7.16
N PHE A 36 -9.03 -21.82 6.21
CA PHE A 36 -9.93 -21.34 5.17
C PHE A 36 -11.36 -21.79 5.44
N LYS A 37 -12.31 -20.97 4.98
CA LYS A 37 -13.72 -21.28 5.01
C LYS A 37 -14.42 -20.76 3.74
N VAL A 38 -15.19 -21.61 3.09
CA VAL A 38 -16.08 -21.23 2.00
C VAL A 38 -17.34 -20.56 2.55
N VAL A 39 -17.71 -19.44 1.94
CA VAL A 39 -18.99 -18.76 2.12
C VAL A 39 -19.82 -18.99 0.85
N GLY A 40 -20.98 -19.61 0.99
CA GLY A 40 -21.80 -20.05 -0.13
C GLY A 40 -21.72 -21.55 -0.36
N THR A 41 -22.00 -21.99 -1.60
CA THR A 41 -22.05 -23.41 -1.96
C THR A 41 -20.83 -23.81 -2.77
N MET A 42 -20.03 -24.70 -2.22
CA MET A 42 -18.87 -25.25 -2.94
C MET A 42 -19.36 -26.29 -3.96
N PRO A 43 -18.96 -26.20 -5.25
CA PRO A 43 -19.24 -27.21 -6.25
C PRO A 43 -18.68 -28.58 -5.86
N ALA A 44 -19.34 -29.66 -6.33
CA ALA A 44 -18.81 -31.01 -6.13
C ALA A 44 -17.45 -31.18 -6.86
N ASN A 45 -16.57 -31.98 -6.28
CA ASN A 45 -15.23 -32.25 -6.82
C ASN A 45 -14.35 -31.00 -6.97
N THR A 46 -14.54 -29.99 -6.12
CA THR A 46 -13.66 -28.82 -6.07
C THR A 46 -12.28 -29.24 -5.59
N ASN A 47 -11.26 -28.82 -6.31
CA ASN A 47 -9.86 -28.90 -5.93
C ASN A 47 -9.35 -27.52 -5.54
N ILE A 48 -8.27 -27.48 -4.79
CA ILE A 48 -7.53 -26.27 -4.48
C ILE A 48 -6.07 -26.44 -4.89
N ARG A 49 -5.46 -25.38 -5.40
CA ARG A 49 -4.01 -25.29 -5.56
C ARG A 49 -3.50 -23.96 -5.01
N TYR A 50 -2.36 -24.02 -4.36
CA TYR A 50 -1.67 -22.87 -3.83
C TYR A 50 -0.51 -22.50 -4.75
N ARG A 51 -0.45 -21.23 -5.15
CA ARG A 51 0.58 -20.73 -6.06
C ARG A 51 1.40 -19.61 -5.44
N HIS A 52 2.68 -19.60 -5.75
CA HIS A 52 3.53 -18.43 -5.64
C HIS A 52 3.94 -18.01 -7.06
N GLY A 53 3.35 -16.92 -7.57
CA GLY A 53 3.41 -16.60 -9.00
C GLY A 53 2.87 -17.75 -9.85
N LEU A 54 3.62 -18.17 -10.87
CA LEU A 54 3.24 -19.31 -11.72
C LEU A 54 3.42 -20.66 -11.01
N ALA A 55 4.36 -20.76 -10.06
CA ALA A 55 4.71 -22.02 -9.43
C ALA A 55 3.60 -22.57 -8.54
N VAL A 56 3.19 -23.82 -8.78
CA VAL A 56 2.28 -24.54 -7.88
C VAL A 56 3.07 -25.09 -6.69
N VAL A 57 2.69 -24.69 -5.49
CA VAL A 57 3.32 -25.15 -4.25
C VAL A 57 2.69 -26.46 -3.77
N GLU A 58 1.36 -26.55 -3.86
CA GLU A 58 0.60 -27.71 -3.41
C GLU A 58 -0.76 -27.76 -4.13
N THR A 59 -1.30 -28.95 -4.29
CA THR A 59 -2.67 -29.18 -4.81
C THR A 59 -3.36 -30.23 -3.95
N ALA A 60 -4.63 -30.02 -3.63
CA ALA A 60 -5.43 -30.95 -2.85
C ALA A 60 -6.89 -30.96 -3.33
N GLN A 61 -7.62 -32.06 -3.07
CA GLN A 61 -9.06 -32.11 -3.23
C GLN A 61 -9.76 -31.64 -1.96
N LEU A 62 -10.73 -30.76 -2.09
CA LEU A 62 -11.52 -30.29 -0.96
C LEU A 62 -12.69 -31.25 -0.67
N THR A 63 -12.80 -31.67 0.59
CA THR A 63 -13.87 -32.57 1.08
C THR A 63 -14.81 -31.86 2.07
N SER A 64 -14.53 -30.62 2.41
CA SER A 64 -15.25 -29.83 3.40
C SER A 64 -15.21 -28.34 3.04
N ASN A 65 -16.18 -27.57 3.48
CA ASN A 65 -16.23 -26.12 3.34
C ASN A 65 -15.22 -25.39 4.26
N SER A 66 -14.47 -26.12 5.07
CA SER A 66 -13.38 -25.55 5.87
C SER A 66 -12.21 -26.52 5.86
N TRP A 67 -11.01 -25.99 5.65
CA TRP A 67 -9.75 -26.75 5.62
C TRP A 67 -8.60 -25.90 6.13
N THR A 68 -7.44 -26.52 6.28
CA THR A 68 -6.21 -25.83 6.70
C THR A 68 -5.09 -26.07 5.70
N TRP A 69 -4.18 -25.13 5.63
CA TRP A 69 -2.93 -25.23 4.87
C TRP A 69 -1.77 -24.62 5.67
N THR A 70 -0.61 -25.22 5.59
CA THR A 70 0.60 -24.67 6.21
C THR A 70 1.55 -24.22 5.11
N PRO A 71 1.70 -22.91 4.88
CA PRO A 71 2.59 -22.39 3.86
C PRO A 71 4.06 -22.73 4.17
N PRO A 72 4.93 -22.73 3.16
CA PRO A 72 6.38 -22.84 3.35
C PRO A 72 6.91 -21.82 4.36
N LYS A 73 8.00 -22.18 5.06
CA LYS A 73 8.67 -21.30 6.03
C LYS A 73 9.56 -20.25 5.35
N VAL A 74 9.06 -19.64 4.28
CA VAL A 74 9.72 -18.54 3.56
C VAL A 74 9.03 -17.26 3.90
N ASP A 75 9.78 -16.27 4.38
CA ASP A 75 9.24 -14.99 4.81
C ASP A 75 8.94 -14.06 3.61
N TYR A 76 8.00 -13.16 3.82
CA TYR A 76 7.60 -12.13 2.85
C TYR A 76 7.12 -12.70 1.52
N GLN A 77 6.24 -13.71 1.58
CA GLN A 77 5.68 -14.36 0.40
C GLN A 77 4.18 -14.13 0.28
N GLY A 78 3.73 -13.74 -0.91
CA GLY A 78 2.32 -13.77 -1.29
C GLY A 78 1.97 -15.07 -2.01
N TYR A 79 0.82 -15.64 -1.69
CA TYR A 79 0.30 -16.83 -2.36
C TYR A 79 -1.11 -16.58 -2.86
N MET A 80 -1.46 -17.17 -4.02
CA MET A 80 -2.82 -17.29 -4.51
C MET A 80 -3.33 -18.71 -4.28
N ALA A 81 -4.43 -18.86 -3.57
CA ALA A 81 -5.18 -20.12 -3.48
C ALA A 81 -6.30 -20.08 -4.53
N GLU A 82 -6.25 -20.99 -5.50
CA GLU A 82 -7.20 -21.12 -6.59
C GLU A 82 -8.07 -22.36 -6.35
N LEU A 83 -9.38 -22.15 -6.18
CA LEU A 83 -10.36 -23.23 -6.14
C LEU A 83 -10.84 -23.50 -7.56
N PHE A 84 -10.80 -24.74 -8.00
CA PHE A 84 -11.17 -25.10 -9.37
C PHE A 84 -11.88 -26.44 -9.46
N THR A 85 -12.69 -26.59 -10.51
CA THR A 85 -13.28 -27.86 -10.92
C THR A 85 -12.69 -28.31 -12.25
N THR A 86 -12.62 -29.60 -12.48
CA THR A 86 -12.11 -30.16 -13.74
C THR A 86 -13.24 -30.92 -14.43
N ALA A 87 -13.56 -30.55 -15.67
CA ALA A 87 -14.53 -31.23 -16.51
C ALA A 87 -14.00 -32.58 -17.04
N ALA A 88 -14.86 -33.41 -17.62
CA ALA A 88 -14.46 -34.72 -18.14
C ALA A 88 -13.45 -34.69 -19.30
N ASP A 89 -13.37 -33.56 -20.01
CA ASP A 89 -12.39 -33.31 -21.08
C ASP A 89 -11.04 -32.74 -20.56
N GLY A 90 -10.91 -32.59 -19.23
CA GLY A 90 -9.75 -32.03 -18.59
C GLY A 90 -9.75 -30.49 -18.47
N THR A 91 -10.78 -29.81 -18.94
CA THR A 91 -10.88 -28.36 -18.82
C THR A 91 -11.06 -27.94 -17.37
N GLU A 92 -10.23 -27.05 -16.87
CA GLU A 92 -10.34 -26.47 -15.54
C GLU A 92 -11.14 -25.17 -15.56
N THR A 93 -11.96 -24.98 -14.54
CA THR A 93 -12.71 -23.73 -14.30
C THR A 93 -12.43 -23.23 -12.90
N ILE A 94 -11.92 -22.02 -12.76
CA ILE A 94 -11.72 -21.35 -11.47
C ILE A 94 -13.10 -20.96 -10.93
N VAL A 95 -13.40 -21.41 -9.71
CA VAL A 95 -14.69 -21.16 -9.03
C VAL A 95 -14.56 -20.23 -7.83
N GLY A 96 -13.34 -19.94 -7.40
CA GLY A 96 -13.05 -18.97 -6.33
C GLY A 96 -11.54 -18.81 -6.13
N THR A 97 -11.16 -17.66 -5.60
CA THR A 97 -9.76 -17.34 -5.25
C THR A 97 -9.68 -16.65 -3.89
N ILE A 98 -8.54 -16.76 -3.25
CA ILE A 98 -8.17 -15.96 -2.10
C ILE A 98 -6.64 -15.90 -1.97
N ALA A 99 -6.13 -14.74 -1.57
CA ALA A 99 -4.71 -14.59 -1.30
C ALA A 99 -4.33 -15.01 0.13
N VAL A 100 -3.04 -15.28 0.33
CA VAL A 100 -2.44 -15.49 1.65
C VAL A 100 -1.14 -14.69 1.72
N ASP A 101 -1.04 -13.82 2.72
CA ASP A 101 0.20 -13.09 3.06
C ASP A 101 0.97 -13.85 4.14
N VAL A 102 2.19 -14.22 3.85
CA VAL A 102 3.13 -14.82 4.81
C VAL A 102 4.25 -13.83 5.07
N SER A 103 4.11 -13.03 6.12
CA SER A 103 5.06 -11.98 6.48
C SER A 103 5.23 -11.90 8.00
N SER A 104 6.47 -12.01 8.47
CA SER A 104 6.81 -11.86 9.89
C SER A 104 6.64 -10.42 10.39
N GLN A 105 6.75 -9.44 9.48
CA GLN A 105 6.52 -8.01 9.74
C GLN A 105 5.49 -7.48 8.75
N TRP A 106 4.32 -7.13 9.24
CA TRP A 106 3.21 -6.62 8.44
C TRP A 106 3.55 -5.34 7.66
N THR A 107 4.44 -4.50 8.20
CA THR A 107 4.87 -3.24 7.59
C THR A 107 5.74 -3.43 6.35
N ARG A 108 6.15 -4.67 6.06
CA ARG A 108 6.86 -4.99 4.81
C ARG A 108 5.94 -4.84 3.59
N PHE A 109 4.67 -5.26 3.72
CA PHE A 109 3.62 -5.09 2.72
C PHE A 109 2.36 -4.51 3.38
N PRO A 110 2.37 -3.23 3.75
CA PRO A 110 1.27 -2.63 4.51
C PRO A 110 0.04 -2.51 3.62
N ARG A 111 -1.07 -3.08 4.08
CA ARG A 111 -2.42 -2.83 3.61
C ARG A 111 -3.14 -2.17 4.76
N TYR A 112 -3.24 -0.84 4.69
CA TYR A 112 -3.59 -0.02 5.82
C TYR A 112 -5.03 0.47 5.68
N GLY A 113 -5.83 0.23 6.70
CA GLY A 113 -7.21 0.68 6.82
C GLY A 113 -7.37 1.68 7.96
N PHE A 114 -8.60 2.10 8.22
CA PHE A 114 -8.90 3.04 9.31
C PHE A 114 -10.24 2.72 9.99
N VAL A 115 -10.41 3.24 11.20
CA VAL A 115 -11.70 3.35 11.91
C VAL A 115 -11.80 4.74 12.51
N ALA A 116 -12.99 5.35 12.46
CA ALA A 116 -13.23 6.71 12.88
C ALA A 116 -14.53 6.91 13.67
N ASP A 117 -15.42 5.92 13.73
CA ASP A 117 -16.68 5.98 14.45
C ASP A 117 -16.66 5.10 15.72
N PHE A 118 -16.58 5.74 16.88
CA PHE A 118 -16.48 5.10 18.18
C PHE A 118 -17.72 5.37 19.07
N ASN A 119 -18.90 5.51 18.48
CA ASN A 119 -20.12 5.81 19.23
C ASN A 119 -21.30 4.90 18.86
N ASP A 120 -22.34 4.96 19.68
CA ASP A 120 -23.59 4.22 19.50
C ASP A 120 -24.81 5.15 19.29
N TYR A 121 -24.61 6.30 18.65
CA TYR A 121 -25.69 7.28 18.44
C TYR A 121 -26.95 6.68 17.85
N ASN A 122 -26.78 5.72 16.96
CA ASN A 122 -27.90 5.00 16.39
C ASN A 122 -28.21 3.74 17.23
N LYS A 123 -28.88 3.94 18.37
CA LYS A 123 -29.27 2.83 19.26
C LYS A 123 -30.16 1.75 18.63
N THR A 124 -30.56 1.93 17.37
CA THR A 124 -31.29 0.90 16.60
C THR A 124 -30.35 -0.14 15.99
N VAL A 125 -29.04 0.09 16.02
CA VAL A 125 -28.01 -0.80 15.49
C VAL A 125 -27.09 -1.24 16.63
N ASP A 126 -26.81 -2.53 16.71
CA ASP A 126 -25.82 -3.07 17.65
C ASP A 126 -24.42 -2.70 17.15
N LYS A 127 -23.78 -1.71 17.78
CA LYS A 127 -22.44 -1.25 17.41
C LYS A 127 -21.40 -2.37 17.48
N ASN A 128 -21.51 -3.29 18.44
CA ASN A 128 -20.60 -4.41 18.56
C ASN A 128 -20.78 -5.44 17.44
N ALA A 129 -22.00 -5.62 16.93
CA ALA A 129 -22.24 -6.45 15.75
C ALA A 129 -21.66 -5.79 14.49
N ASN A 130 -21.77 -4.46 14.35
CA ASN A 130 -21.14 -3.73 13.25
C ASN A 130 -19.62 -3.84 13.27
N ILE A 131 -18.96 -3.63 14.42
CA ILE A 131 -17.52 -3.78 14.58
C ILE A 131 -17.05 -5.15 14.06
N LYS A 132 -17.75 -6.23 14.41
CA LYS A 132 -17.42 -7.58 13.92
C LYS A 132 -17.55 -7.70 12.41
N THR A 133 -18.62 -7.13 11.83
CA THR A 133 -18.87 -7.18 10.39
C THR A 133 -17.84 -6.37 9.63
N GLU A 134 -17.53 -5.18 10.10
CA GLU A 134 -16.52 -4.28 9.52
C GLU A 134 -15.13 -4.94 9.55
N MET A 135 -14.70 -5.48 10.70
CA MET A 135 -13.41 -6.13 10.82
C MET A 135 -13.33 -7.44 10.03
N ALA A 136 -14.42 -8.19 9.90
CA ALA A 136 -14.47 -9.35 9.01
C ALA A 136 -14.29 -8.94 7.53
N TYR A 137 -14.87 -7.83 7.09
CA TYR A 137 -14.68 -7.30 5.75
C TYR A 137 -13.23 -6.82 5.53
N LEU A 138 -12.65 -6.10 6.48
CA LEU A 138 -11.23 -5.70 6.41
C LEU A 138 -10.30 -6.92 6.35
N ASN A 139 -10.61 -7.97 7.11
CA ASN A 139 -9.87 -9.24 7.01
C ASN A 139 -9.99 -9.88 5.62
N ARG A 140 -11.19 -9.84 5.01
CA ARG A 140 -11.39 -10.35 3.64
C ARG A 140 -10.56 -9.58 2.61
N LEU A 141 -10.30 -8.30 2.85
CA LEU A 141 -9.42 -7.45 2.05
C LEU A 141 -7.93 -7.53 2.48
N HIS A 142 -7.56 -8.48 3.35
CA HIS A 142 -6.20 -8.64 3.85
C HIS A 142 -5.60 -7.37 4.48
N ILE A 143 -6.44 -6.48 5.01
CA ILE A 143 -5.97 -5.31 5.76
C ILE A 143 -5.22 -5.81 6.99
N ASN A 144 -3.95 -5.43 7.11
CA ASN A 144 -3.06 -5.94 8.16
C ASN A 144 -2.68 -4.90 9.21
N GLY A 145 -3.04 -3.63 9.02
CA GLY A 145 -2.94 -2.56 9.99
C GLY A 145 -4.11 -1.59 9.89
N VAL A 146 -4.56 -1.01 11.01
CA VAL A 146 -5.73 -0.13 11.06
C VAL A 146 -5.44 1.09 11.92
N GLN A 147 -5.61 2.27 11.33
CA GLN A 147 -5.49 3.57 11.97
C GLN A 147 -6.77 3.91 12.73
N PHE A 148 -6.64 4.39 13.97
CA PHE A 148 -7.75 4.89 14.77
C PHE A 148 -7.78 6.42 14.68
N GLN A 149 -8.55 6.94 13.74
CA GLN A 149 -8.59 8.37 13.47
C GLN A 149 -9.48 9.11 14.47
N ASP A 150 -8.97 10.22 15.05
CA ASP A 150 -9.68 11.09 15.99
C ASP A 150 -10.36 10.35 17.16
N TRP A 151 -9.70 9.30 17.65
CA TRP A 151 -10.16 8.50 18.79
C TRP A 151 -9.90 9.17 20.13
N GLN A 152 -8.88 10.08 20.19
CA GLN A 152 -8.34 10.67 21.42
C GLN A 152 -9.26 11.74 22.02
N TRP A 153 -9.11 11.95 23.33
CA TRP A 153 -9.80 13.05 24.00
C TRP A 153 -9.27 14.42 23.55
N MET A 154 -8.00 14.71 23.86
CA MET A 154 -7.31 15.93 23.45
C MET A 154 -5.94 15.56 22.87
N HIS A 155 -5.47 16.27 21.86
CA HIS A 155 -4.19 15.97 21.22
C HIS A 155 -3.00 15.99 22.19
N HIS A 156 -2.99 16.89 23.20
CA HIS A 156 -1.94 16.89 24.22
C HIS A 156 -2.24 15.96 25.40
N LYS A 157 -3.39 15.34 25.46
CA LYS A 157 -3.81 14.44 26.55
C LYS A 157 -4.84 13.43 26.01
N PRO A 158 -4.37 12.45 25.23
CA PRO A 158 -5.26 11.55 24.50
C PRO A 158 -6.13 10.68 25.40
N VAL A 159 -5.64 10.30 26.59
CA VAL A 159 -6.38 9.47 27.54
C VAL A 159 -7.06 10.33 28.59
N LYS A 160 -8.36 10.09 28.81
CA LYS A 160 -9.14 10.79 29.85
C LYS A 160 -9.37 9.92 31.07
N PHE A 161 -8.98 10.45 32.24
CA PHE A 161 -9.23 9.82 33.54
C PHE A 161 -10.29 10.57 34.32
N ASN A 162 -11.02 9.83 35.17
CA ASN A 162 -11.88 10.38 36.20
C ASN A 162 -11.07 10.94 37.35
N GLY A 163 -11.72 11.68 38.29
CA GLY A 163 -11.04 12.24 39.45
C GLY A 163 -10.49 11.21 40.43
N ASP A 164 -10.92 9.95 40.34
CA ASP A 164 -10.42 8.82 41.14
C ASP A 164 -9.27 8.06 40.45
N GLY A 165 -8.82 8.52 39.28
CA GLY A 165 -7.77 7.89 38.49
C GLY A 165 -8.23 6.73 37.60
N SER A 166 -9.51 6.36 37.62
CA SER A 166 -10.06 5.35 36.70
C SER A 166 -10.22 5.90 35.29
N LEU A 167 -10.19 5.02 34.28
CA LEU A 167 -10.41 5.41 32.89
C LEU A 167 -11.87 5.87 32.68
N THR A 168 -12.06 7.03 32.06
CA THR A 168 -13.40 7.54 31.70
C THR A 168 -14.04 6.63 30.65
N GLN A 169 -15.35 6.36 30.78
CA GLN A 169 -16.07 5.53 29.82
C GLN A 169 -16.40 6.27 28.52
N TRP A 170 -16.66 7.58 28.61
CA TRP A 170 -17.05 8.44 27.49
C TRP A 170 -16.38 9.80 27.57
N TYR A 171 -16.00 10.32 26.40
CA TYR A 171 -15.53 11.70 26.26
C TYR A 171 -15.94 12.26 24.90
N GLN A 172 -15.78 13.55 24.72
CA GLN A 172 -15.93 14.19 23.41
C GLN A 172 -14.57 14.53 22.84
N ASP A 173 -14.40 14.26 21.55
CA ASP A 173 -13.21 14.66 20.77
C ASP A 173 -13.21 16.16 20.45
N ILE A 174 -12.27 16.62 19.64
CA ILE A 174 -12.12 18.02 19.26
C ILE A 174 -13.33 18.57 18.50
N SER A 175 -14.05 17.74 17.77
CA SER A 175 -15.26 18.10 17.01
C SER A 175 -16.55 17.97 17.83
N ASN A 176 -16.44 17.68 19.12
CA ASN A 176 -17.54 17.39 20.07
C ASN A 176 -18.30 16.09 19.76
N ARG A 177 -17.69 15.14 19.02
CA ARG A 177 -18.26 13.81 18.89
C ARG A 177 -18.02 13.00 20.17
N TRP A 178 -18.98 12.19 20.52
CA TRP A 178 -18.82 11.24 21.61
C TRP A 178 -17.98 10.04 21.17
N VAL A 179 -17.01 9.69 21.98
CA VAL A 179 -16.18 8.51 21.87
C VAL A 179 -16.41 7.61 23.08
N GLY A 180 -16.84 6.38 22.83
CA GLY A 180 -16.98 5.33 23.82
C GLY A 180 -15.71 4.51 23.93
N VAL A 181 -15.06 4.54 25.09
CA VAL A 181 -13.80 3.80 25.33
C VAL A 181 -13.98 2.30 25.13
N GLU A 182 -15.15 1.76 25.44
CA GLU A 182 -15.49 0.37 25.18
C GLU A 182 -15.41 0.04 23.69
N TYR A 183 -15.92 0.90 22.81
CA TYR A 183 -15.91 0.66 21.36
C TYR A 183 -14.49 0.74 20.79
N VAL A 184 -13.65 1.66 21.27
CA VAL A 184 -12.22 1.68 20.94
C VAL A 184 -11.57 0.34 21.29
N LYS A 185 -11.78 -0.16 22.52
CA LYS A 185 -11.25 -1.46 22.97
C LYS A 185 -11.80 -2.64 22.18
N ASN A 186 -13.08 -2.60 21.81
CA ASN A 186 -13.73 -3.67 21.03
C ASN A 186 -13.19 -3.74 19.60
N TYR A 187 -12.92 -2.59 18.96
CA TYR A 187 -12.23 -2.56 17.67
C TYR A 187 -10.84 -3.18 17.77
N ILE A 188 -10.03 -2.79 18.76
CA ILE A 188 -8.69 -3.38 18.98
C ILE A 188 -8.80 -4.90 19.18
N ALA A 189 -9.68 -5.34 20.05
CA ALA A 189 -9.85 -6.76 20.34
C ALA A 189 -10.32 -7.57 19.12
N GLU A 190 -11.21 -7.00 18.28
CA GLU A 190 -11.69 -7.67 17.08
C GLU A 190 -10.60 -7.72 16.00
N GLN A 191 -9.82 -6.65 15.82
CA GLN A 191 -8.66 -6.61 14.92
C GLN A 191 -7.62 -7.65 15.29
N HIS A 192 -7.29 -7.78 16.57
CA HIS A 192 -6.32 -8.76 17.05
C HIS A 192 -6.73 -10.22 16.80
N LYS A 193 -8.04 -10.53 16.76
CA LYS A 193 -8.50 -11.88 16.37
C LYS A 193 -8.08 -12.23 14.94
N TYR A 194 -8.08 -11.25 14.04
CA TYR A 194 -7.64 -11.40 12.66
C TYR A 194 -6.14 -11.16 12.47
N GLY A 195 -5.38 -10.93 13.54
CA GLY A 195 -3.94 -10.64 13.46
C GLY A 195 -3.61 -9.25 12.90
N MET A 196 -4.60 -8.38 12.73
CA MET A 196 -4.39 -6.99 12.35
C MET A 196 -3.73 -6.20 13.47
N LYS A 197 -3.02 -5.13 13.12
CA LYS A 197 -2.38 -4.20 14.04
C LYS A 197 -3.20 -2.94 14.22
N SER A 198 -3.41 -2.54 15.48
CA SER A 198 -4.18 -1.37 15.88
C SER A 198 -3.26 -0.20 16.16
N ILE A 199 -3.38 0.89 15.39
CA ILE A 199 -2.46 2.02 15.41
C ILE A 199 -3.22 3.28 15.83
N PHE A 200 -2.88 3.87 16.97
CA PHE A 200 -3.54 5.10 17.40
C PHE A 200 -3.01 6.33 16.65
N TYR A 201 -3.90 7.26 16.37
CA TYR A 201 -3.61 8.55 15.75
C TYR A 201 -3.37 9.62 16.80
N ASP A 202 -2.41 10.50 16.59
CA ASP A 202 -2.31 11.82 17.22
C ASP A 202 -1.37 12.75 16.46
N LEU A 203 -1.45 14.07 16.73
CA LEU A 203 -0.57 15.08 16.16
C LEU A 203 0.77 15.15 16.91
N CYS A 204 1.88 15.28 16.16
CA CYS A 204 3.21 15.43 16.77
C CYS A 204 3.37 16.73 17.59
N PHE A 205 2.50 17.72 17.39
CA PHE A 205 2.66 19.05 17.93
C PHE A 205 1.34 19.76 18.32
N GLY A 206 0.26 19.04 18.46
CA GLY A 206 -1.07 19.60 18.71
C GLY A 206 -1.41 19.74 20.19
N ALA A 207 -1.89 20.90 20.61
CA ALA A 207 -2.47 21.12 21.95
C ALA A 207 -3.78 21.90 21.85
N TRP A 208 -4.73 21.64 22.78
CA TRP A 208 -5.94 22.41 22.86
C TRP A 208 -5.71 23.71 23.60
N LYS A 209 -6.69 24.63 23.53
CA LYS A 209 -6.74 25.81 24.35
C LYS A 209 -6.59 25.42 25.83
N ASP A 210 -5.86 26.23 26.58
CA ASP A 210 -5.64 26.05 28.01
C ASP A 210 -4.84 24.78 28.41
N ALA A 211 -4.10 24.17 27.49
CA ALA A 211 -3.26 22.99 27.73
C ALA A 211 -2.23 23.18 28.87
N TYR A 212 -1.90 24.43 29.21
CA TYR A 212 -1.05 24.76 30.37
C TYR A 212 -1.63 24.21 31.70
N LYS A 213 -2.96 24.02 31.81
CA LYS A 213 -3.62 23.40 32.97
C LYS A 213 -3.30 21.91 33.09
N ASP A 214 -2.91 21.28 31.99
CA ASP A 214 -2.52 19.88 31.89
C ASP A 214 -0.99 19.70 31.87
N GLY A 215 -0.22 20.78 32.12
CA GLY A 215 1.23 20.74 32.23
C GLY A 215 2.01 21.13 30.99
N VAL A 216 1.36 21.47 29.88
CA VAL A 216 2.04 22.02 28.68
C VAL A 216 2.60 23.39 29.03
N LYS A 217 3.87 23.63 28.67
CA LYS A 217 4.57 24.87 29.02
C LYS A 217 4.57 25.87 27.86
N PRO A 218 4.42 27.18 28.13
CA PRO A 218 4.46 28.21 27.09
C PRO A 218 5.77 28.22 26.29
N GLU A 219 6.90 27.88 26.91
CA GLU A 219 8.22 27.80 26.27
C GLU A 219 8.36 26.66 25.25
N TRP A 220 7.39 25.75 25.17
CA TRP A 220 7.36 24.70 24.16
C TRP A 220 6.65 25.13 22.87
N ALA A 221 6.01 26.29 22.86
CA ALA A 221 5.20 26.78 21.75
C ALA A 221 6.02 26.96 20.46
N LEU A 222 5.38 26.66 19.33
CA LEU A 222 5.82 27.05 18.01
C LEU A 222 5.20 28.42 17.70
N LEU A 223 6.03 29.38 17.32
CA LEU A 223 5.62 30.77 17.15
C LEU A 223 5.62 31.19 15.68
N LYS A 224 4.75 32.12 15.36
CA LYS A 224 4.76 32.93 14.15
C LYS A 224 5.03 34.39 14.47
N LYS A 225 5.41 35.15 13.43
CA LYS A 225 5.63 36.59 13.51
C LYS A 225 4.64 37.31 12.61
N ASP A 226 3.88 38.24 13.15
CA ASP A 226 2.96 39.06 12.37
C ASP A 226 3.69 40.19 11.59
N ALA A 227 2.97 40.91 10.75
CA ALA A 227 3.51 41.97 9.94
C ALA A 227 4.05 43.15 10.77
N SER A 228 3.66 43.29 12.03
CA SER A 228 4.20 44.30 12.97
C SER A 228 5.48 43.82 13.66
N GLY A 229 5.91 42.58 13.45
CA GLY A 229 7.06 41.98 14.10
C GLY A 229 6.78 41.34 15.46
N ARG A 230 5.51 41.26 15.89
CA ARG A 230 5.12 40.64 17.15
C ARG A 230 5.02 39.13 16.99
N PHE A 231 5.57 38.39 17.95
CA PHE A 231 5.45 36.93 18.01
C PHE A 231 4.14 36.49 18.68
N TYR A 232 3.55 35.43 18.19
CA TYR A 232 2.37 34.78 18.75
C TYR A 232 2.45 33.27 18.51
N GLN A 233 1.78 32.46 19.34
CA GLN A 233 1.74 31.01 19.15
C GLN A 233 1.00 30.67 17.85
N ASP A 234 1.61 29.84 17.00
CA ASP A 234 0.96 29.32 15.81
C ASP A 234 -0.18 28.39 16.19
N TYR A 235 -1.24 28.43 15.42
CA TYR A 235 -2.41 27.56 15.62
C TYR A 235 -3.06 27.22 14.29
N HIS A 236 -3.71 26.05 14.26
CA HIS A 236 -4.60 25.67 13.17
C HIS A 236 -6.04 26.01 13.58
N GLY A 237 -6.68 26.87 12.78
CA GLY A 237 -8.04 27.33 13.02
C GLY A 237 -9.04 26.25 12.64
N LEU A 238 -9.94 25.92 13.56
CA LEU A 238 -11.04 24.97 13.37
C LEU A 238 -12.39 25.69 13.46
N PRO A 239 -13.49 25.07 13.02
CA PRO A 239 -14.83 25.67 13.15
C PRO A 239 -15.12 26.12 14.59
N SER A 240 -15.74 27.28 14.75
CA SER A 240 -16.03 27.86 16.07
C SER A 240 -16.96 26.99 16.94
N SER A 241 -17.66 26.05 16.33
CA SER A 241 -18.50 25.04 17.01
C SER A 241 -17.68 23.90 17.64
N TRP A 242 -16.40 23.77 17.31
CA TRP A 242 -15.53 22.73 17.84
C TRP A 242 -14.98 23.13 19.22
N ALA A 243 -14.52 22.15 19.98
CA ALA A 243 -14.07 22.34 21.36
C ALA A 243 -12.85 23.27 21.47
N SER A 244 -11.97 23.26 20.49
CA SER A 244 -10.74 24.06 20.47
C SER A 244 -10.21 24.26 19.06
N ASN A 245 -9.39 25.29 18.85
CA ASN A 245 -8.35 25.28 17.81
C ASN A 245 -7.20 24.37 18.26
N ILE A 246 -6.31 24.01 17.33
CA ILE A 246 -5.09 23.29 17.63
C ILE A 246 -3.93 24.27 17.75
N TYR A 247 -3.39 24.44 18.95
CA TYR A 247 -2.24 25.31 19.25
C TYR A 247 -0.96 24.51 19.11
N LEU A 248 0.00 24.99 18.31
CA LEU A 248 1.15 24.20 17.90
C LEU A 248 2.31 24.32 18.90
N GLN A 249 2.93 23.18 19.17
CA GLN A 249 4.12 23.04 19.97
C GLN A 249 5.34 22.78 19.07
N ASN A 250 6.54 23.08 19.53
CA ASN A 250 7.75 22.83 18.77
C ASN A 250 8.16 21.34 18.88
N PRO A 251 8.08 20.54 17.79
CA PRO A 251 8.35 19.09 17.86
C PRO A 251 9.79 18.74 18.27
N LYS A 252 10.74 19.65 18.12
CA LYS A 252 12.12 19.43 18.58
C LYS A 252 12.38 19.86 20.03
N ASN A 253 11.40 20.49 20.71
CA ASN A 253 11.56 20.91 22.09
C ASN A 253 11.58 19.68 23.01
N GLU A 254 12.65 19.52 23.76
CA GLU A 254 12.87 18.35 24.63
C GLU A 254 11.77 18.19 25.69
N GLY A 255 11.28 19.31 26.26
CA GLY A 255 10.18 19.29 27.23
C GLY A 255 8.88 18.78 26.62
N TRP A 256 8.56 19.22 25.39
CA TRP A 256 7.41 18.74 24.65
C TRP A 256 7.55 17.25 24.26
N ILE A 257 8.72 16.85 23.76
CA ILE A 257 9.02 15.45 23.43
C ILE A 257 8.81 14.55 24.65
N ASN A 258 9.36 14.91 25.81
CA ASN A 258 9.20 14.14 27.04
C ASN A 258 7.75 14.09 27.51
N TYR A 259 7.03 15.21 27.41
CA TYR A 259 5.61 15.26 27.71
C TYR A 259 4.79 14.29 26.84
N MET A 260 5.03 14.28 25.51
CA MET A 260 4.33 13.38 24.59
C MET A 260 4.71 11.90 24.77
N LYS A 261 5.95 11.61 25.18
CA LYS A 261 6.34 10.25 25.58
C LYS A 261 5.49 9.75 26.75
N ASP A 262 5.34 10.58 27.82
CA ASP A 262 4.49 10.22 28.95
C ASP A 262 3.02 10.00 28.51
N ARG A 263 2.54 10.75 27.51
CA ARG A 263 1.18 10.54 26.95
C ARG A 263 1.09 9.25 26.15
N CYS A 264 2.11 8.89 25.38
CA CYS A 264 2.17 7.59 24.70
C CYS A 264 2.19 6.43 25.69
N ASP A 265 2.96 6.56 26.80
CA ASP A 265 2.95 5.58 27.90
C ASP A 265 1.54 5.40 28.48
N GLU A 266 0.80 6.49 28.70
CA GLU A 266 -0.59 6.42 29.16
C GLU A 266 -1.49 5.69 28.16
N VAL A 267 -1.31 5.94 26.86
CA VAL A 267 -2.07 5.26 25.80
C VAL A 267 -1.80 3.75 25.88
N TYR A 268 -0.55 3.33 25.80
CA TYR A 268 -0.17 1.92 25.78
C TYR A 268 -0.52 1.18 27.09
N ASN A 269 -0.53 1.87 28.22
CA ASN A 269 -0.92 1.28 29.51
C ASN A 269 -2.43 1.06 29.66
N ASN A 270 -3.25 1.75 28.87
CA ASN A 270 -4.72 1.71 28.99
C ASN A 270 -5.44 1.08 27.79
N PHE A 271 -4.76 1.01 26.64
CA PHE A 271 -5.27 0.47 25.39
C PHE A 271 -4.20 -0.44 24.76
N ASP A 272 -4.63 -1.57 24.22
CA ASP A 272 -3.72 -2.56 23.61
C ASP A 272 -3.37 -2.18 22.16
N PHE A 273 -2.95 -0.93 21.93
CA PHE A 273 -2.47 -0.48 20.64
C PHE A 273 -1.10 -1.05 20.29
N ASP A 274 -0.89 -1.35 19.01
CA ASP A 274 0.36 -1.88 18.46
C ASP A 274 1.30 -0.80 17.92
N GLY A 275 0.85 0.45 17.83
CA GLY A 275 1.68 1.52 17.29
C GLY A 275 1.05 2.91 17.30
N PHE A 276 1.79 3.87 16.79
CA PHE A 276 1.45 5.29 16.75
C PHE A 276 1.49 5.82 15.31
N GLN A 277 0.35 6.32 14.82
CA GLN A 277 0.20 7.12 13.60
C GLN A 277 0.39 8.59 13.97
N VAL A 278 1.57 9.11 13.73
CA VAL A 278 1.89 10.52 13.95
C VAL A 278 1.36 11.35 12.79
N ASP A 279 0.64 12.40 13.09
CA ASP A 279 0.17 13.34 12.07
C ASP A 279 0.77 14.74 12.25
N GLN A 280 0.63 15.55 11.21
CA GLN A 280 1.11 16.93 11.14
C GLN A 280 0.24 17.74 10.15
N LEU A 281 0.43 19.03 10.08
CA LEU A 281 -0.45 19.96 9.38
C LEU A 281 0.19 20.62 8.13
N GLY A 282 1.15 19.94 7.50
CA GLY A 282 1.84 20.45 6.31
C GLY A 282 2.80 21.60 6.61
N ASP A 283 3.18 22.31 5.55
CA ASP A 283 4.07 23.47 5.65
C ASP A 283 3.40 24.63 6.39
N ARG A 284 4.01 25.03 7.48
CA ARG A 284 3.56 26.19 8.28
C ARG A 284 4.24 27.50 7.88
N GLY A 285 5.09 27.47 6.85
CA GLY A 285 5.92 28.62 6.49
C GLY A 285 6.98 28.94 7.54
N GLU A 286 7.28 30.22 7.74
CA GLU A 286 8.29 30.62 8.72
C GLU A 286 7.75 30.52 10.14
N VAL A 287 8.44 29.75 10.99
CA VAL A 287 8.09 29.49 12.39
C VAL A 287 9.32 29.59 13.29
N PHE A 288 9.09 29.86 14.58
CA PHE A 288 10.12 30.19 15.57
C PHE A 288 9.88 29.45 16.90
N ASP A 289 10.96 29.26 17.67
CA ASP A 289 10.89 28.80 19.05
C ASP A 289 10.61 29.97 20.04
N CYS A 290 10.53 29.67 21.33
CA CYS A 290 10.27 30.67 22.39
C CYS A 290 11.38 31.72 22.53
N ASP A 291 12.62 31.42 22.09
CA ASP A 291 13.74 32.33 22.06
C ASP A 291 13.79 33.13 20.75
N HIS A 292 12.78 33.03 19.94
CA HIS A 292 12.63 33.66 18.62
C HIS A 292 13.65 33.19 17.57
N ASN A 293 14.27 32.02 17.76
CA ASN A 293 15.12 31.43 16.75
C ASN A 293 14.24 30.71 15.70
N LYS A 294 14.65 30.81 14.44
CA LYS A 294 13.94 30.13 13.34
C LYS A 294 14.00 28.60 13.52
N VAL A 295 12.84 27.96 13.41
CA VAL A 295 12.71 26.51 13.40
C VAL A 295 12.53 26.02 11.97
N VAL A 296 13.37 25.09 11.53
CA VAL A 296 13.17 24.34 10.29
C VAL A 296 12.23 23.19 10.62
N LEU A 297 10.94 23.40 10.40
CA LEU A 297 9.87 22.54 10.94
C LEU A 297 10.01 21.08 10.51
N TYR A 298 10.23 20.79 9.23
CA TYR A 298 10.36 19.41 8.75
C TYR A 298 11.54 18.65 9.39
N LYS A 299 12.64 19.34 9.75
CA LYS A 299 13.76 18.75 10.50
C LYS A 299 13.45 18.57 11.98
N ALA A 300 12.49 19.30 12.51
CA ALA A 300 12.06 19.16 13.89
C ALA A 300 11.30 17.85 14.15
N TYR A 301 10.85 17.17 13.11
CA TYR A 301 10.19 15.85 13.23
C TYR A 301 11.20 14.73 13.55
N GLU A 302 12.46 14.82 13.10
CA GLU A 302 13.48 13.77 13.32
C GLU A 302 13.69 13.46 14.82
N PRO A 303 13.99 14.44 15.72
CA PRO A 303 14.17 14.15 17.13
C PRO A 303 12.88 13.65 17.82
N PHE A 304 11.70 14.11 17.39
CA PHE A 304 10.43 13.61 17.90
C PHE A 304 10.26 12.13 17.58
N LEU A 305 10.37 11.75 16.30
CA LEU A 305 10.24 10.36 15.86
C LEU A 305 11.28 9.45 16.50
N ALA A 306 12.54 9.89 16.58
CA ALA A 306 13.59 9.14 17.22
C ALA A 306 13.30 8.88 18.71
N ALA A 307 12.76 9.86 19.43
CA ALA A 307 12.40 9.72 20.82
C ALA A 307 11.21 8.75 21.03
N MET A 308 10.17 8.83 20.18
CA MET A 308 9.02 7.91 20.24
C MET A 308 9.45 6.47 19.94
N LYS A 309 10.26 6.25 18.89
CA LYS A 309 10.76 4.91 18.52
C LYS A 309 11.71 4.34 19.59
N THR A 310 12.53 5.18 20.22
CA THR A 310 13.43 4.75 21.32
C THR A 310 12.63 4.36 22.56
N ALA A 311 11.55 5.07 22.88
CA ALA A 311 10.71 4.75 24.04
C ALA A 311 9.95 3.43 23.84
N HIS A 312 9.50 3.14 22.62
CA HIS A 312 8.68 1.98 22.29
C HIS A 312 9.21 1.28 21.02
N PRO A 313 10.39 0.63 21.06
CA PRO A 313 11.05 0.08 19.87
C PRO A 313 10.26 -1.06 19.22
N GLU A 314 9.42 -1.78 19.99
CA GLU A 314 8.56 -2.87 19.52
C GLU A 314 7.26 -2.38 18.88
N LYS A 315 6.88 -1.11 19.09
CA LYS A 315 5.66 -0.53 18.55
C LYS A 315 5.90 0.02 17.14
N THR A 316 4.91 -0.16 16.27
CA THR A 316 4.93 0.46 14.94
C THR A 316 4.87 1.98 15.08
N LEU A 317 5.71 2.67 14.33
CA LEU A 317 5.70 4.12 14.23
C LEU A 317 5.58 4.52 12.76
N VAL A 318 4.60 5.35 12.43
CA VAL A 318 4.42 5.91 11.10
C VAL A 318 4.09 7.40 11.23
N MET A 319 4.49 8.21 10.26
CA MET A 319 4.15 9.63 10.25
C MET A 319 3.69 10.05 8.86
N ASN A 320 2.63 10.85 8.84
CA ASN A 320 2.09 11.45 7.63
C ASN A 320 3.05 12.50 7.04
N ALA A 321 3.38 12.35 5.76
CA ALA A 321 4.02 13.39 4.97
C ALA A 321 2.96 14.11 4.13
N VAL A 322 2.25 15.07 4.75
CA VAL A 322 1.16 15.84 4.13
C VAL A 322 1.66 16.54 2.88
N SER A 323 1.11 16.21 1.71
CA SER A 323 1.55 16.74 0.42
C SER A 323 3.07 16.68 0.23
N GLY A 324 3.73 15.66 0.77
CA GLY A 324 5.18 15.49 0.71
C GLY A 324 6.00 16.37 1.66
N PHE A 325 5.36 17.17 2.54
CA PHE A 325 6.08 18.00 3.50
C PHE A 325 6.81 17.15 4.52
N GLY A 326 8.12 17.33 4.59
CA GLY A 326 8.98 16.64 5.54
C GLY A 326 9.36 15.20 5.15
N THR A 327 9.05 14.73 3.94
CA THR A 327 9.38 13.37 3.50
C THR A 327 10.82 12.98 3.82
N ASP A 328 11.81 13.84 3.52
CA ASP A 328 13.25 13.58 3.74
C ASP A 328 13.60 13.30 5.22
N SER A 329 12.87 13.91 6.14
CA SER A 329 13.07 13.76 7.58
C SER A 329 12.20 12.67 8.20
N ILE A 330 11.02 12.44 7.64
CA ILE A 330 10.04 11.47 8.16
C ILE A 330 10.45 10.05 7.79
N VAL A 331 10.74 9.78 6.51
CA VAL A 331 10.90 8.40 6.03
C VAL A 331 12.32 7.85 6.20
N LYS A 332 13.25 8.62 6.76
CA LYS A 332 14.67 8.28 6.78
C LYS A 332 14.98 7.05 7.63
N ASP A 333 14.68 7.09 8.94
CA ASP A 333 15.18 6.07 9.87
C ASP A 333 14.13 5.47 10.83
N ASN A 334 13.15 6.22 11.30
CA ASN A 334 12.35 5.86 12.47
C ASN A 334 10.95 5.32 12.16
N VAL A 335 10.40 5.58 10.98
CA VAL A 335 9.07 5.09 10.59
C VAL A 335 9.17 3.71 9.95
N ASP A 336 8.12 2.91 10.09
CA ASP A 336 8.11 1.53 9.63
C ASP A 336 7.61 1.39 8.17
N PHE A 337 6.84 2.36 7.67
CA PHE A 337 6.46 2.51 6.26
C PHE A 337 6.21 3.97 5.92
N CYS A 338 6.12 4.30 4.62
CA CYS A 338 5.84 5.66 4.15
C CYS A 338 4.34 5.88 4.08
N TYR A 339 3.86 6.98 4.65
CA TYR A 339 2.45 7.39 4.59
C TYR A 339 2.39 8.80 4.01
N ASN A 340 1.67 8.96 2.92
CA ASN A 340 1.48 10.25 2.26
C ASN A 340 0.00 10.56 2.13
N GLU A 341 -0.42 11.62 2.74
CA GLU A 341 -1.71 12.24 2.44
C GLU A 341 -1.58 13.06 1.17
N VAL A 342 -2.36 12.69 0.15
CA VAL A 342 -2.27 13.27 -1.19
C VAL A 342 -3.56 14.01 -1.50
N TRP A 343 -3.46 15.33 -1.60
CA TRP A 343 -4.63 16.19 -1.80
C TRP A 343 -5.03 16.35 -3.27
N GLY A 344 -4.07 16.19 -4.19
CA GLY A 344 -4.32 16.24 -5.63
C GLY A 344 -4.85 17.58 -6.13
N ASN A 345 -4.63 18.67 -5.39
CA ASN A 345 -5.09 20.02 -5.74
C ASN A 345 -3.99 20.88 -6.38
N GLY A 346 -2.93 20.25 -6.84
CA GLY A 346 -1.92 20.81 -7.72
C GLY A 346 -0.59 21.17 -7.11
N ASN A 347 -0.50 21.36 -5.81
CA ASN A 347 0.74 21.85 -5.20
C ASN A 347 1.09 21.07 -3.94
N GLY A 348 1.81 19.97 -4.10
CA GLY A 348 2.57 19.36 -3.01
C GLY A 348 3.69 20.29 -2.53
N TYR A 349 4.34 19.91 -1.45
CA TYR A 349 5.43 20.67 -0.87
C TYR A 349 6.57 20.91 -1.88
N GLY A 350 7.06 22.13 -1.93
CA GLY A 350 8.10 22.53 -2.89
C GLY A 350 7.60 22.70 -4.32
N GLY A 351 6.27 22.72 -4.55
CA GLY A 351 5.66 22.86 -5.86
C GLY A 351 5.57 21.54 -6.64
N ALA A 352 5.74 20.40 -5.97
CA ALA A 352 5.55 19.10 -6.60
C ALA A 352 4.09 18.94 -7.05
N ALA A 353 3.88 18.46 -8.28
CA ALA A 353 2.54 18.17 -8.76
C ALA A 353 2.00 16.89 -8.08
N GLU A 354 0.68 16.86 -7.81
CA GLU A 354 -0.02 15.73 -7.18
C GLU A 354 -1.32 15.34 -7.89
N GLN A 355 -1.65 15.99 -9.01
CA GLN A 355 -2.97 15.89 -9.64
C GLN A 355 -3.14 14.63 -10.46
N ASP A 356 -2.12 14.28 -11.24
CA ASP A 356 -2.21 13.24 -12.25
C ASP A 356 -1.70 11.89 -11.75
N PHE A 357 -2.11 10.82 -12.39
CA PHE A 357 -1.58 9.47 -12.14
C PHE A 357 -0.06 9.42 -12.20
N ALA A 358 0.58 10.18 -13.10
CA ALA A 358 2.04 10.26 -13.19
C ALA A 358 2.69 10.70 -11.87
N ASN A 359 2.04 11.60 -11.15
CA ASN A 359 2.57 12.17 -9.91
C ASN A 359 2.56 11.16 -8.75
N LEU A 360 1.67 10.16 -8.76
CA LEU A 360 1.70 9.07 -7.78
C LEU A 360 3.03 8.29 -7.85
N TYR A 361 3.56 8.12 -9.06
CA TYR A 361 4.88 7.51 -9.25
C TYR A 361 6.00 8.38 -8.67
N ASP A 362 5.94 9.70 -8.87
CA ASP A 362 6.93 10.63 -8.34
C ASP A 362 6.99 10.58 -6.80
N ILE A 363 5.84 10.42 -6.14
CA ILE A 363 5.75 10.25 -4.68
C ILE A 363 6.42 8.95 -4.23
N ILE A 364 6.12 7.82 -4.87
CA ILE A 364 6.76 6.53 -4.57
C ILE A 364 8.28 6.64 -4.76
N LYS A 365 8.72 7.20 -5.89
CA LYS A 365 10.14 7.39 -6.20
C LYS A 365 10.84 8.25 -5.16
N LYS A 366 10.20 9.34 -4.70
CA LYS A 366 10.74 10.18 -3.63
C LYS A 366 10.87 9.42 -2.31
N ASN A 367 9.85 8.65 -1.93
CA ASN A 367 9.88 7.81 -0.73
C ASN A 367 10.97 6.74 -0.81
N ASP A 368 11.11 6.08 -1.95
CA ASP A 368 12.18 5.10 -2.20
C ASP A 368 13.57 5.71 -2.03
N GLN A 369 13.79 6.89 -2.60
CA GLN A 369 15.04 7.62 -2.46
C GLN A 369 15.34 7.99 -1.01
N CYS A 370 14.34 8.52 -0.29
CA CYS A 370 14.51 8.99 1.09
C CYS A 370 14.63 7.83 2.09
N SER A 371 13.98 6.70 1.85
CA SER A 371 14.06 5.48 2.69
C SER A 371 15.15 4.51 2.24
N ASN A 372 15.98 4.86 1.27
CA ASN A 372 16.90 3.94 0.61
C ASN A 372 16.19 2.65 0.15
N GLN A 373 15.02 2.81 -0.45
CA GLN A 373 14.14 1.76 -0.97
C GLN A 373 13.70 0.73 0.09
N GLN A 374 13.64 1.08 1.36
CA GLN A 374 13.36 0.13 2.44
C GLN A 374 11.92 0.16 2.96
N ARG A 375 11.08 1.09 2.48
CA ARG A 375 9.73 1.29 2.99
C ARG A 375 8.72 1.39 1.87
N HIS A 376 7.59 0.73 2.07
CA HIS A 376 6.47 0.81 1.15
C HIS A 376 5.70 2.11 1.34
N THR A 377 5.03 2.56 0.26
CA THR A 377 4.17 3.75 0.28
C THR A 377 2.72 3.35 0.47
N VAL A 378 2.06 3.98 1.44
CA VAL A 378 0.61 4.01 1.63
C VAL A 378 0.12 5.39 1.24
N PHE A 379 -0.84 5.48 0.33
CA PHE A 379 -1.49 6.71 -0.06
C PHE A 379 -2.78 6.92 0.73
N ALA A 380 -2.88 8.00 1.51
CA ALA A 380 -4.15 8.52 1.98
C ALA A 380 -4.64 9.50 0.90
N ALA A 381 -5.36 8.98 -0.08
CA ALA A 381 -5.76 9.70 -1.29
C ALA A 381 -7.29 9.74 -1.41
N TYR A 382 -7.83 10.96 -1.55
CA TYR A 382 -9.28 11.19 -1.49
C TYR A 382 -9.90 11.19 -2.88
N ILE A 383 -10.60 10.11 -3.24
CA ILE A 383 -11.30 9.95 -4.50
C ILE A 383 -12.74 10.48 -4.38
N ASN A 384 -13.28 11.07 -5.46
CA ASN A 384 -14.62 11.67 -5.51
C ASN A 384 -14.84 12.82 -4.49
N TYR A 385 -13.80 13.57 -4.20
CA TYR A 385 -13.76 14.59 -3.15
C TYR A 385 -14.85 15.66 -3.29
N ASP A 386 -15.04 16.23 -4.48
CA ASP A 386 -16.04 17.26 -4.73
C ASP A 386 -17.47 16.69 -4.71
N LYS A 387 -17.65 15.47 -5.23
CA LYS A 387 -18.92 14.75 -5.10
C LYS A 387 -19.27 14.53 -3.63
N ALA A 388 -18.32 14.12 -2.82
CA ALA A 388 -18.50 13.93 -1.38
C ALA A 388 -18.84 15.25 -0.66
N GLY A 389 -18.25 16.36 -1.06
CA GLY A 389 -18.51 17.70 -0.51
C GLY A 389 -19.76 18.38 -1.01
N ASN A 390 -20.46 17.84 -2.01
CA ASN A 390 -21.62 18.45 -2.62
C ASN A 390 -22.93 17.92 -1.98
N ASP A 391 -23.62 18.76 -1.22
CA ASP A 391 -24.92 18.40 -0.59
C ASP A 391 -26.02 18.14 -1.62
N ASN A 392 -25.88 18.67 -2.84
CA ASN A 392 -26.82 18.47 -3.96
C ASN A 392 -26.35 17.36 -4.94
N ARG A 393 -25.49 16.46 -4.50
CA ARG A 393 -24.99 15.36 -5.33
C ARG A 393 -26.14 14.46 -5.84
N PRO A 394 -26.01 13.89 -7.05
CA PRO A 394 -27.08 13.13 -7.68
C PRO A 394 -27.38 11.81 -6.96
N ASP A 395 -26.40 11.24 -6.28
CA ASP A 395 -26.49 9.99 -5.53
C ASP A 395 -25.46 9.97 -4.39
N THR A 396 -25.47 8.92 -3.59
CA THR A 396 -24.55 8.68 -2.47
C THR A 396 -23.58 7.55 -2.75
N LYS A 397 -23.31 7.22 -4.01
CA LYS A 397 -22.38 6.15 -4.39
C LYS A 397 -21.03 6.70 -4.79
N VAL A 398 -19.99 5.98 -4.42
CA VAL A 398 -18.65 6.19 -4.97
C VAL A 398 -18.65 5.76 -6.42
N ASN A 399 -17.85 6.40 -7.27
CA ASN A 399 -17.72 6.02 -8.67
C ASN A 399 -16.76 4.83 -8.82
N THR A 400 -17.29 3.64 -9.01
CA THR A 400 -16.52 2.39 -9.18
C THR A 400 -15.38 2.50 -10.19
N PRO A 401 -15.57 3.02 -11.43
CA PRO A 401 -14.47 3.17 -12.39
C PRO A 401 -13.33 4.09 -11.91
N GLY A 402 -13.66 5.14 -11.18
CA GLY A 402 -12.66 6.07 -10.63
C GLY A 402 -11.76 5.38 -9.60
N VAL A 403 -12.37 4.64 -8.68
CA VAL A 403 -11.67 3.87 -7.63
C VAL A 403 -10.78 2.79 -8.25
N LEU A 404 -11.35 1.91 -9.09
CA LEU A 404 -10.62 0.77 -9.64
C LEU A 404 -9.43 1.20 -10.52
N LEU A 405 -9.56 2.28 -11.31
CA LEU A 405 -8.44 2.77 -12.10
C LEU A 405 -7.34 3.38 -11.20
N ALA A 406 -7.72 4.07 -10.12
CA ALA A 406 -6.76 4.63 -9.18
C ALA A 406 -5.99 3.52 -8.44
N ASP A 407 -6.69 2.50 -7.96
CA ASP A 407 -6.09 1.35 -7.30
C ASP A 407 -5.22 0.53 -8.25
N ALA A 408 -5.68 0.30 -9.49
CA ALA A 408 -4.89 -0.36 -10.51
C ALA A 408 -3.52 0.32 -10.71
N VAL A 409 -3.50 1.66 -10.76
CA VAL A 409 -2.26 2.43 -10.89
C VAL A 409 -1.43 2.37 -9.61
N MET A 410 -2.01 2.65 -8.45
CA MET A 410 -1.29 2.66 -7.17
C MET A 410 -0.66 1.29 -6.88
N PHE A 411 -1.41 0.20 -7.08
CA PHE A 411 -0.94 -1.15 -6.82
C PHE A 411 0.11 -1.61 -7.86
N ALA A 412 -0.12 -1.31 -9.14
CA ALA A 412 0.86 -1.59 -10.19
C ALA A 412 2.20 -0.86 -9.95
N LEU A 413 2.16 0.35 -9.41
CA LEU A 413 3.35 1.11 -9.01
C LEU A 413 4.01 0.56 -7.73
N GLY A 414 3.34 -0.32 -6.99
CA GLY A 414 3.87 -0.93 -5.76
C GLY A 414 3.51 -0.18 -4.48
N GLY A 415 2.55 0.74 -4.54
CA GLY A 415 1.93 1.37 -3.38
C GLY A 415 0.71 0.60 -2.88
N SER A 416 0.11 1.07 -1.79
CA SER A 416 -1.22 0.67 -1.32
C SER A 416 -2.06 1.92 -1.04
N HIS A 417 -3.37 1.75 -0.94
CA HIS A 417 -4.31 2.84 -0.76
C HIS A 417 -5.00 2.74 0.61
N LEU A 418 -4.98 3.82 1.39
CA LEU A 418 -5.78 3.97 2.60
C LEU A 418 -7.16 4.49 2.17
N GLU A 419 -8.05 3.59 1.86
CA GLU A 419 -9.39 3.93 1.34
C GLU A 419 -10.52 3.25 2.11
N ILE A 420 -10.22 2.13 2.79
CA ILE A 420 -11.21 1.26 3.43
C ILE A 420 -11.04 1.27 4.93
N GLY A 421 -12.17 1.36 5.61
CA GLY A 421 -12.26 1.32 7.06
C GLY A 421 -13.64 0.86 7.53
N ASP A 422 -14.16 1.51 8.56
CA ASP A 422 -15.58 1.40 8.93
C ASP A 422 -16.50 2.01 7.86
N HIS A 423 -15.94 2.72 6.90
CA HIS A 423 -16.56 3.19 5.66
C HIS A 423 -15.49 3.44 4.59
N MET A 424 -15.86 3.92 3.39
CA MET A 424 -14.89 4.33 2.38
C MET A 424 -14.46 5.77 2.56
N LEU A 425 -13.13 6.04 2.50
CA LEU A 425 -12.55 7.36 2.69
C LEU A 425 -12.67 8.19 1.40
N THR A 426 -13.44 9.27 1.46
CA THR A 426 -13.62 10.19 0.32
C THR A 426 -13.24 11.64 0.62
N ARG A 427 -13.01 11.95 1.91
CA ARG A 427 -12.60 13.28 2.38
C ARG A 427 -11.67 13.20 3.59
N GLU A 428 -10.92 14.26 3.81
CA GLU A 428 -9.93 14.43 4.89
C GLU A 428 -10.50 14.32 6.31
N TYR A 429 -11.76 14.67 6.48
CA TYR A 429 -12.44 14.43 7.74
C TYR A 429 -12.95 13.00 7.78
N PHE A 430 -12.17 12.11 8.32
CA PHE A 430 -12.39 10.66 8.34
C PHE A 430 -13.78 10.23 8.85
N PRO A 431 -14.40 10.89 9.87
CA PRO A 431 -15.77 10.54 10.26
C PRO A 431 -16.84 10.88 9.23
N ALA A 432 -16.54 11.68 8.20
CA ALA A 432 -17.50 12.01 7.16
C ALA A 432 -17.61 10.86 6.15
N ALA A 433 -18.78 10.23 6.09
CA ALA A 433 -19.09 9.12 5.20
C ALA A 433 -20.28 9.43 4.26
N PRO A 434 -20.20 10.49 3.41
CA PRO A 434 -21.33 10.89 2.57
C PRO A 434 -21.55 9.98 1.37
N LEU A 435 -20.52 9.21 0.97
CA LEU A 435 -20.56 8.27 -0.13
C LEU A 435 -20.36 6.85 0.36
N GLN A 436 -20.97 5.89 -0.31
CA GLN A 436 -20.94 4.48 0.03
C GLN A 436 -20.53 3.64 -1.18
N MET A 437 -19.86 2.54 -0.95
CA MET A 437 -19.64 1.52 -1.96
C MET A 437 -20.96 0.84 -2.31
N ASP A 438 -21.16 0.53 -3.58
CA ASP A 438 -22.14 -0.46 -3.98
C ASP A 438 -21.57 -1.89 -3.88
N ASP A 439 -22.42 -2.90 -4.13
CA ASP A 439 -21.99 -4.29 -3.99
C ASP A 439 -21.00 -4.71 -5.10
N ASP A 440 -21.05 -4.09 -6.28
CA ASP A 440 -20.09 -4.33 -7.36
C ASP A 440 -18.69 -3.87 -6.94
N LEU A 441 -18.56 -2.64 -6.44
CA LEU A 441 -17.26 -2.12 -5.96
C LEU A 441 -16.72 -2.95 -4.80
N LYS A 442 -17.56 -3.30 -3.83
CA LYS A 442 -17.13 -4.14 -2.69
C LYS A 442 -16.55 -5.48 -3.16
N GLN A 443 -17.18 -6.10 -4.15
CA GLN A 443 -16.71 -7.38 -4.68
C GLN A 443 -15.46 -7.24 -5.52
N ARG A 444 -15.37 -6.20 -6.35
CA ARG A 444 -14.15 -5.93 -7.14
C ARG A 444 -12.95 -5.62 -6.26
N LEU A 445 -13.12 -4.85 -5.19
CA LEU A 445 -12.04 -4.59 -4.23
C LEU A 445 -11.52 -5.87 -3.58
N VAL A 446 -12.37 -6.87 -3.31
CA VAL A 446 -11.91 -8.18 -2.84
C VAL A 446 -10.87 -8.77 -3.81
N HIS A 447 -11.11 -8.74 -5.12
CA HIS A 447 -10.16 -9.25 -6.11
C HIS A 447 -8.89 -8.38 -6.23
N TYR A 448 -9.04 -7.06 -6.11
CA TYR A 448 -7.89 -6.13 -6.14
C TYR A 448 -6.97 -6.35 -4.95
N TYR A 449 -7.52 -6.54 -3.75
CA TYR A 449 -6.73 -6.80 -2.55
C TYR A 449 -6.20 -8.24 -2.49
N ASP A 450 -6.92 -9.23 -3.02
CA ASP A 450 -6.36 -10.57 -3.27
C ASP A 450 -5.15 -10.49 -4.22
N PHE A 451 -5.29 -9.72 -5.32
CA PHE A 451 -4.21 -9.53 -6.28
C PHE A 451 -3.00 -8.81 -5.67
N LEU A 452 -3.24 -7.69 -4.96
CA LEU A 452 -2.19 -6.93 -4.25
C LEU A 452 -1.42 -7.84 -3.29
N THR A 453 -2.11 -8.74 -2.59
CA THR A 453 -1.54 -9.64 -1.60
C THR A 453 -0.80 -10.82 -2.23
N ALA A 454 -1.44 -11.52 -3.17
CA ALA A 454 -0.86 -12.71 -3.80
C ALA A 454 0.40 -12.40 -4.61
N TYR A 455 0.43 -11.22 -5.25
CA TYR A 455 1.52 -10.79 -6.12
C TYR A 455 2.40 -9.70 -5.50
N GLN A 456 2.34 -9.48 -4.18
CA GLN A 456 3.12 -8.45 -3.48
C GLN A 456 4.62 -8.50 -3.81
N ASN A 457 5.18 -9.69 -4.04
CA ASN A 457 6.58 -9.88 -4.43
C ASN A 457 6.88 -9.32 -5.83
N LEU A 458 5.93 -9.40 -6.77
CA LEU A 458 6.07 -8.90 -8.14
C LEU A 458 5.70 -7.42 -8.27
N LEU A 459 4.80 -6.94 -7.41
CA LEU A 459 4.39 -5.54 -7.41
C LEU A 459 5.41 -4.65 -6.72
N ARG A 460 6.03 -5.13 -5.63
CA ARG A 460 7.00 -4.36 -4.86
C ARG A 460 8.36 -5.06 -4.73
N GLY A 461 8.40 -6.38 -4.66
CA GLY A 461 9.61 -7.16 -4.47
C GLY A 461 10.03 -7.30 -3.01
N THR A 462 10.93 -8.25 -2.79
CA THR A 462 11.63 -8.45 -1.51
C THR A 462 12.94 -7.68 -1.47
N SER A 463 13.62 -7.55 -2.62
CA SER A 463 14.69 -6.58 -2.83
C SER A 463 14.07 -5.28 -3.37
N LEU A 464 14.61 -4.16 -2.99
CA LEU A 464 14.03 -2.85 -3.27
C LEU A 464 14.63 -2.20 -4.51
N ASP A 465 15.43 -2.94 -5.26
CA ASP A 465 15.91 -2.50 -6.55
C ASP A 465 14.81 -2.64 -7.60
N GLN A 466 14.00 -1.59 -7.72
CA GLN A 466 13.00 -1.45 -8.76
C GLN A 466 13.58 -0.64 -9.91
N SER A 467 14.59 -1.22 -10.58
CA SER A 467 15.08 -0.60 -11.80
C SER A 467 13.94 -0.49 -12.82
N GLU A 468 13.62 0.72 -13.23
CA GLU A 468 12.64 0.98 -14.28
C GLU A 468 13.12 0.32 -15.58
N LEU A 469 12.38 -0.68 -16.04
CA LEU A 469 12.50 -1.11 -17.41
C LEU A 469 11.60 -0.25 -18.26
N LYS A 470 12.17 0.49 -19.17
CA LYS A 470 11.44 1.01 -20.31
C LYS A 470 11.15 -0.15 -21.26
N ALA A 471 10.12 -0.94 -20.98
CA ALA A 471 9.67 -1.95 -21.90
C ALA A 471 9.17 -1.26 -23.17
N GLU A 472 9.85 -1.50 -24.29
CA GLU A 472 9.28 -1.14 -25.59
C GLU A 472 8.19 -2.16 -25.90
N VAL A 473 6.94 -1.72 -25.81
CA VAL A 473 5.75 -2.52 -26.08
C VAL A 473 5.06 -1.97 -27.32
N THR A 474 4.76 -2.83 -28.27
CA THR A 474 4.01 -2.47 -29.50
C THR A 474 2.85 -3.43 -29.72
N THR A 475 1.86 -3.00 -30.50
CA THR A 475 0.73 -3.82 -30.90
C THR A 475 0.42 -3.63 -32.38
N SER A 476 -0.10 -4.68 -33.01
CA SER A 476 -0.70 -4.61 -34.36
C SER A 476 -2.23 -4.47 -34.33
N ALA A 477 -2.86 -4.42 -33.16
CA ALA A 477 -4.30 -4.15 -33.05
C ALA A 477 -4.61 -2.74 -33.52
N ALA A 478 -5.59 -2.61 -34.42
CA ALA A 478 -5.93 -1.32 -35.02
C ALA A 478 -6.71 -0.39 -34.07
N ASP A 479 -7.36 -0.95 -33.06
CA ASP A 479 -8.24 -0.24 -32.12
C ASP A 479 -7.60 -0.01 -30.74
N VAL A 480 -6.32 -0.32 -30.57
CA VAL A 480 -5.56 -0.15 -29.33
C VAL A 480 -4.29 0.63 -29.61
N ALA A 481 -4.17 1.81 -29.05
CA ALA A 481 -2.92 2.57 -29.04
C ALA A 481 -2.16 2.27 -27.73
N ILE A 482 -0.97 1.67 -27.82
CA ILE A 482 -0.11 1.45 -26.66
C ILE A 482 0.90 2.59 -26.51
N THR A 483 1.07 3.10 -25.29
CA THR A 483 2.08 4.12 -24.95
C THR A 483 2.84 3.71 -23.70
N ALA A 484 4.12 4.11 -23.63
CA ALA A 484 4.87 3.97 -22.41
C ALA A 484 4.43 5.00 -21.36
N TRP A 485 4.68 4.68 -20.07
CA TRP A 485 4.49 5.61 -18.95
C TRP A 485 5.21 6.96 -19.20
N PRO A 486 4.69 8.12 -18.85
CA PRO A 486 3.44 8.35 -18.11
C PRO A 486 2.16 8.14 -18.93
N PRO A 487 0.99 8.00 -18.27
CA PRO A 487 -0.29 7.78 -18.94
C PRO A 487 -0.63 8.87 -19.96
N LYS A 488 -1.32 8.45 -21.02
CA LYS A 488 -1.89 9.36 -22.03
C LYS A 488 -3.36 9.04 -22.24
N ALA A 489 -4.15 10.08 -22.42
CA ALA A 489 -5.58 9.95 -22.73
C ALA A 489 -5.81 9.03 -23.96
N TYR A 490 -6.87 8.23 -23.88
CA TYR A 490 -7.32 7.32 -24.93
C TYR A 490 -6.31 6.25 -25.37
N THR A 491 -5.36 5.87 -24.46
CA THR A 491 -4.37 4.84 -24.76
C THR A 491 -4.37 3.73 -23.70
N MET A 492 -3.76 2.60 -24.03
CA MET A 492 -3.29 1.62 -23.07
C MET A 492 -1.87 1.99 -22.69
N THR A 493 -1.65 2.30 -21.42
CA THR A 493 -0.33 2.69 -20.91
C THR A 493 0.40 1.47 -20.39
N THR A 494 1.69 1.37 -20.69
CA THR A 494 2.55 0.29 -20.21
C THR A 494 3.77 0.83 -19.48
N PHE A 495 4.19 0.10 -18.45
CA PHE A 495 5.50 0.22 -17.85
C PHE A 495 5.95 -1.16 -17.35
N ALA A 496 7.23 -1.30 -17.08
CA ALA A 496 7.77 -2.56 -16.59
C ALA A 496 8.73 -2.32 -15.43
N LYS A 497 8.81 -3.33 -14.57
CA LYS A 497 9.78 -3.42 -13.47
C LYS A 497 10.58 -4.70 -13.62
N ARG A 498 11.85 -4.67 -13.24
CA ARG A 498 12.62 -5.88 -13.02
C ARG A 498 12.56 -6.24 -11.54
N ILE A 499 12.00 -7.40 -11.27
CA ILE A 499 11.93 -7.96 -9.92
C ILE A 499 12.67 -9.27 -9.95
N GLU A 500 13.81 -9.32 -9.25
CA GLU A 500 14.73 -10.46 -9.29
C GLU A 500 15.18 -10.77 -10.73
N ASP A 501 14.83 -11.94 -11.26
CA ASP A 501 15.14 -12.41 -12.62
C ASP A 501 13.95 -12.31 -13.59
N LYS A 502 12.87 -11.59 -13.21
CA LYS A 502 11.63 -11.46 -13.98
C LYS A 502 11.41 -10.03 -14.45
N ASP A 503 10.87 -9.88 -15.64
CA ASP A 503 10.32 -8.61 -16.09
C ASP A 503 8.81 -8.63 -15.90
N VAL A 504 8.30 -7.67 -15.13
CA VAL A 504 6.88 -7.51 -14.80
C VAL A 504 6.36 -6.32 -15.59
N VAL A 505 5.54 -6.59 -16.61
CA VAL A 505 4.98 -5.58 -17.52
C VAL A 505 3.54 -5.33 -17.15
N HIS A 506 3.20 -4.09 -16.84
CA HIS A 506 1.83 -3.67 -16.52
C HIS A 506 1.17 -3.03 -17.73
N PHE A 507 -0.08 -3.41 -17.98
CA PHE A 507 -0.98 -2.85 -18.98
C PHE A 507 -2.13 -2.17 -18.25
N LEU A 508 -2.21 -0.84 -18.33
CA LEU A 508 -3.23 -0.02 -17.70
C LEU A 508 -4.12 0.64 -18.76
N ASN A 509 -5.42 0.49 -18.62
CA ASN A 509 -6.38 0.84 -19.66
C ASN A 509 -6.98 2.24 -19.47
N PHE A 510 -6.42 3.22 -20.18
CA PHE A 510 -6.92 4.59 -20.27
C PHE A 510 -7.69 4.86 -21.57
N THR A 511 -8.13 3.81 -22.30
CA THR A 511 -8.70 3.96 -23.66
C THR A 511 -10.04 4.70 -23.69
N ASN A 512 -10.71 4.90 -22.57
CA ASN A 512 -12.00 5.57 -22.49
C ASN A 512 -11.99 6.79 -21.55
N THR A 513 -10.83 7.42 -21.35
CA THR A 513 -10.74 8.62 -20.53
C THR A 513 -9.80 9.66 -21.13
N ASP A 514 -10.16 10.93 -21.04
CA ASP A 514 -9.34 12.11 -21.31
C ASP A 514 -8.82 12.77 -20.03
N ASP A 515 -9.42 12.43 -18.89
CA ASP A 515 -8.99 12.90 -17.58
C ASP A 515 -7.93 11.97 -16.99
N LEU A 516 -6.72 12.49 -16.81
CA LEU A 516 -5.59 11.79 -16.19
C LEU A 516 -5.42 12.11 -14.71
N SER A 517 -6.34 12.88 -14.10
CA SER A 517 -6.40 13.10 -12.67
C SER A 517 -6.82 11.79 -11.95
N TRP A 518 -6.05 11.34 -10.98
CA TRP A 518 -6.39 10.13 -10.21
C TRP A 518 -7.63 10.32 -9.33
N ARG A 519 -7.98 11.56 -8.97
CA ARG A 519 -9.05 11.86 -7.97
C ARG A 519 -10.47 11.57 -8.45
N ASP A 520 -10.74 11.67 -9.75
CA ASP A 520 -12.13 11.64 -10.25
C ASP A 520 -13.07 12.47 -9.33
N VAL A 521 -12.72 13.74 -9.13
CA VAL A 521 -13.30 14.60 -8.07
C VAL A 521 -14.82 14.65 -8.07
N ASN A 522 -15.44 14.60 -9.25
CA ASN A 522 -16.89 14.63 -9.43
C ASN A 522 -17.55 13.24 -9.47
N GLY A 523 -16.76 12.17 -9.43
CA GLY A 523 -17.27 10.80 -9.54
C GLY A 523 -17.94 10.52 -10.87
N THR A 524 -17.33 10.90 -11.96
CA THR A 524 -17.91 10.81 -13.33
C THR A 524 -17.04 10.05 -14.32
N ARG A 525 -15.92 9.47 -13.89
CA ARG A 525 -15.05 8.68 -14.76
C ARG A 525 -15.81 7.52 -15.37
N PRO A 526 -15.79 7.36 -16.69
CA PRO A 526 -16.40 6.22 -17.35
C PRO A 526 -15.56 4.95 -17.13
N ALA A 527 -16.22 3.79 -17.15
CA ALA A 527 -15.51 2.52 -17.21
C ALA A 527 -14.68 2.42 -18.51
N PRO A 528 -13.47 1.87 -18.46
CA PRO A 528 -12.70 1.60 -19.68
C PRO A 528 -13.41 0.55 -20.54
N ALA A 529 -13.19 0.60 -21.85
CA ALA A 529 -13.66 -0.44 -22.74
C ALA A 529 -12.78 -1.69 -22.55
N LEU A 530 -13.39 -2.83 -22.26
CA LEU A 530 -12.68 -4.12 -22.23
C LEU A 530 -12.01 -4.35 -23.60
N LYS A 531 -10.72 -4.59 -23.59
CA LYS A 531 -9.92 -4.96 -24.77
C LYS A 531 -9.52 -6.41 -24.66
N THR A 532 -9.71 -7.18 -25.73
CA THR A 532 -9.43 -8.64 -25.77
C THR A 532 -8.54 -8.99 -26.95
N ASP A 533 -7.86 -10.13 -26.83
CA ASP A 533 -7.07 -10.76 -27.90
C ASP A 533 -6.05 -9.80 -28.54
N ILE A 534 -5.36 -9.02 -27.73
CA ILE A 534 -4.46 -7.96 -28.18
C ILE A 534 -3.10 -8.59 -28.58
N PRO A 535 -2.71 -8.58 -29.86
CA PRO A 535 -1.38 -9.02 -30.26
C PRO A 535 -0.32 -8.00 -29.77
N VAL A 536 0.59 -8.47 -28.93
CA VAL A 536 1.61 -7.63 -28.29
C VAL A 536 3.00 -8.14 -28.65
N THR A 537 3.93 -7.23 -28.85
CA THR A 537 5.36 -7.52 -28.92
C THR A 537 6.11 -6.67 -27.90
N VAL A 538 6.87 -7.34 -27.02
CA VAL A 538 7.68 -6.72 -25.97
C VAL A 538 9.16 -6.97 -26.26
N LYS A 539 10.01 -5.96 -26.11
CA LYS A 539 11.46 -6.14 -26.18
C LYS A 539 11.98 -6.78 -24.90
N VAL A 540 12.70 -7.89 -25.02
CA VAL A 540 13.29 -8.63 -23.93
C VAL A 540 14.80 -8.77 -24.10
N ALA A 541 15.53 -8.85 -22.98
CA ALA A 541 16.99 -8.84 -22.99
C ALA A 541 17.60 -10.24 -23.17
N ARG A 542 16.87 -11.32 -22.86
CA ARG A 542 17.38 -12.70 -22.79
C ARG A 542 16.35 -13.70 -23.32
N PRO A 543 16.73 -14.96 -23.56
CA PRO A 543 15.79 -16.03 -23.89
C PRO A 543 14.75 -16.22 -22.79
N VAL A 544 13.47 -16.24 -23.19
CA VAL A 544 12.32 -16.39 -22.29
C VAL A 544 12.04 -17.88 -22.06
N GLY A 545 11.87 -18.26 -20.79
CA GLY A 545 11.47 -19.60 -20.37
C GLY A 545 9.97 -19.74 -20.26
N LYS A 546 9.33 -18.77 -19.61
CA LYS A 546 7.87 -18.76 -19.37
C LYS A 546 7.31 -17.35 -19.51
N LEU A 547 6.05 -17.29 -19.92
CA LEU A 547 5.25 -16.07 -19.96
C LEU A 547 3.89 -16.39 -19.39
N TRP A 548 3.42 -15.55 -18.49
CA TRP A 548 2.10 -15.67 -17.91
C TRP A 548 1.49 -14.31 -17.58
N VAL A 549 0.18 -14.28 -17.43
CA VAL A 549 -0.57 -13.08 -17.05
C VAL A 549 -1.45 -13.35 -15.84
N ALA A 550 -1.79 -12.27 -15.14
CA ALA A 550 -2.83 -12.24 -14.13
C ALA A 550 -3.46 -10.83 -14.10
N SER A 551 -4.74 -10.76 -13.74
CA SER A 551 -5.50 -9.52 -13.67
C SER A 551 -6.50 -9.57 -12.53
N PRO A 552 -6.63 -8.53 -11.68
CA PRO A 552 -7.68 -8.50 -10.67
C PRO A 552 -9.08 -8.43 -11.27
N ASP A 553 -9.18 -8.00 -12.54
CA ASP A 553 -10.45 -7.87 -13.26
C ASP A 553 -10.95 -9.18 -13.82
N ILE A 554 -10.13 -10.25 -13.84
CA ILE A 554 -10.41 -11.49 -14.56
C ILE A 554 -10.05 -12.70 -13.71
N ASP A 555 -10.98 -13.65 -13.61
CA ASP A 555 -10.82 -14.93 -12.90
C ASP A 555 -10.27 -14.76 -11.45
N GLY A 556 -10.65 -13.64 -10.77
CA GLY A 556 -10.22 -13.34 -9.42
C GLY A 556 -8.71 -13.22 -9.25
N GLY A 557 -7.98 -12.89 -10.30
CA GLY A 557 -6.52 -12.76 -10.27
C GLY A 557 -5.77 -14.06 -10.49
N ALA A 558 -6.42 -15.16 -10.87
CA ALA A 558 -5.76 -16.43 -11.15
C ALA A 558 -4.75 -16.32 -12.31
N VAL A 559 -3.69 -17.13 -12.24
CA VAL A 559 -2.60 -17.12 -13.23
C VAL A 559 -3.03 -17.81 -14.52
N LYS A 560 -2.68 -17.22 -15.66
CA LYS A 560 -2.81 -17.84 -16.98
C LYS A 560 -1.46 -17.85 -17.69
N GLU A 561 -0.88 -19.04 -17.92
CA GLU A 561 0.31 -19.21 -18.74
C GLU A 561 -0.03 -18.98 -20.22
N LEU A 562 0.84 -18.28 -20.95
CA LEU A 562 0.62 -17.92 -22.35
C LEU A 562 1.65 -18.58 -23.27
N SER A 563 1.19 -18.97 -24.46
CA SER A 563 2.06 -19.29 -25.58
C SER A 563 2.66 -18.02 -26.15
N PHE A 564 3.95 -18.07 -26.54
CA PHE A 564 4.66 -16.92 -27.11
C PHE A 564 5.60 -17.38 -28.24
N LYS A 565 6.06 -16.40 -29.02
CA LYS A 565 7.15 -16.57 -29.99
C LYS A 565 8.23 -15.54 -29.67
N GLN A 566 9.49 -15.99 -29.63
CA GLN A 566 10.62 -15.08 -29.48
C GLN A 566 11.48 -15.11 -30.72
N ASN A 567 11.80 -13.93 -31.27
CA ASN A 567 12.71 -13.74 -32.38
C ASN A 567 13.73 -12.66 -31.99
N GLY A 568 14.94 -13.12 -31.61
CA GLY A 568 15.94 -12.24 -31.01
C GLY A 568 15.40 -11.58 -29.74
N SER A 569 15.36 -10.25 -29.70
CA SER A 569 14.79 -9.48 -28.58
C SER A 569 13.28 -9.32 -28.63
N ASP A 570 12.58 -9.75 -29.69
CA ASP A 570 11.15 -9.58 -29.84
C ASP A 570 10.39 -10.77 -29.26
N LEU A 571 9.68 -10.55 -28.17
CA LEU A 571 8.74 -11.50 -27.56
C LEU A 571 7.31 -11.13 -27.99
N SER A 572 6.71 -11.98 -28.82
CA SER A 572 5.36 -11.78 -29.35
C SER A 572 4.37 -12.78 -28.75
N PHE A 573 3.23 -12.28 -28.29
CA PHE A 573 2.14 -13.07 -27.71
C PHE A 573 0.78 -12.36 -27.90
N VAL A 574 -0.29 -13.05 -27.56
CA VAL A 574 -1.65 -12.48 -27.50
C VAL A 574 -1.99 -12.23 -26.04
N LEU A 575 -2.17 -10.98 -25.66
CA LEU A 575 -2.66 -10.58 -24.34
C LEU A 575 -4.18 -10.84 -24.31
N PRO A 576 -4.68 -11.72 -23.42
CA PRO A 576 -6.06 -12.21 -23.50
C PRO A 576 -7.08 -11.09 -23.32
N SER A 577 -6.87 -10.23 -22.32
CA SER A 577 -7.78 -9.12 -22.05
C SER A 577 -7.16 -8.09 -21.10
N VAL A 578 -7.66 -6.86 -21.16
CA VAL A 578 -7.41 -5.78 -20.21
C VAL A 578 -8.72 -5.02 -20.00
N GLU A 579 -9.28 -5.07 -18.79
CA GLU A 579 -10.36 -4.18 -18.39
C GLU A 579 -9.77 -2.89 -17.80
N TYR A 580 -9.29 -2.91 -16.56
CA TYR A 580 -8.53 -1.79 -15.96
C TYR A 580 -7.03 -2.08 -15.96
N TRP A 581 -6.65 -3.30 -15.55
CA TRP A 581 -5.25 -3.65 -15.33
C TRP A 581 -4.98 -5.14 -15.58
N THR A 582 -3.93 -5.41 -16.34
CA THR A 582 -3.36 -6.75 -16.49
C THR A 582 -1.84 -6.68 -16.32
N MET A 583 -1.30 -7.62 -15.55
CA MET A 583 0.13 -7.83 -15.35
C MET A 583 0.59 -9.01 -16.19
N ALA A 584 1.63 -8.82 -17.01
CA ALA A 584 2.33 -9.88 -17.71
C ALA A 584 3.71 -10.08 -17.10
N VAL A 585 4.08 -11.32 -16.82
CA VAL A 585 5.35 -11.67 -16.20
C VAL A 585 6.17 -12.52 -17.15
N VAL A 586 7.38 -12.06 -17.46
CA VAL A 586 8.37 -12.74 -18.30
C VAL A 586 9.40 -13.37 -17.38
N GLU A 587 9.46 -14.69 -17.36
CA GLU A 587 10.49 -15.46 -16.65
C GLU A 587 11.54 -15.94 -17.65
N TYR A 588 12.80 -15.63 -17.38
CA TYR A 588 13.90 -15.97 -18.27
C TYR A 588 14.40 -17.40 -18.07
N LYS A 589 14.99 -17.99 -19.12
CA LYS A 589 15.69 -19.28 -18.99
C LYS A 589 16.89 -19.13 -18.08
N ASN A 590 17.11 -20.10 -17.21
CA ASN A 590 18.35 -20.19 -16.44
C ASN A 590 19.53 -20.45 -17.38
N VAL A 591 20.69 -19.87 -17.08
CA VAL A 591 21.90 -20.04 -17.88
C VAL A 591 22.35 -21.52 -17.89
N GLU A 592 21.95 -22.32 -16.90
CA GLU A 592 22.26 -23.74 -16.78
C GLU A 592 21.41 -24.66 -17.67
N ASP A 593 20.25 -24.19 -18.15
CA ASP A 593 19.37 -24.97 -19.04
C ASP A 593 19.86 -25.07 -20.50
N ASN A 594 20.99 -24.44 -20.83
CA ASN A 594 21.55 -24.42 -22.18
C ASN A 594 22.54 -25.58 -22.47
N THR A 595 22.58 -26.63 -21.66
CA THR A 595 23.57 -27.72 -21.81
C THR A 595 23.10 -28.90 -22.70
N GLU A 596 21.91 -28.86 -23.31
CA GLU A 596 21.43 -29.99 -24.13
C GLU A 596 21.52 -29.83 -25.65
N ASP A 597 21.88 -28.67 -26.20
CA ASP A 597 22.19 -28.57 -27.64
C ASP A 597 23.64 -28.16 -27.87
N GLY A 598 24.45 -29.20 -28.09
CA GLY A 598 25.89 -29.06 -28.36
C GLY A 598 26.17 -28.22 -29.60
N VAL A 599 26.85 -27.16 -29.40
CA VAL A 599 28.05 -26.63 -30.07
C VAL A 599 28.34 -25.28 -29.44
N GLN A 600 29.26 -25.22 -28.51
CA GLN A 600 29.80 -23.94 -28.03
C GLN A 600 30.82 -23.43 -29.02
N THR A 601 30.55 -22.30 -29.66
CA THR A 601 31.61 -21.40 -30.09
C THR A 601 31.85 -20.41 -28.94
N ASN A 602 33.00 -20.54 -28.32
CA ASN A 602 33.51 -19.60 -27.31
C ASN A 602 33.82 -18.25 -27.95
N GLU A 603 32.84 -17.38 -28.11
CA GLU A 603 33.10 -15.95 -28.34
C GLU A 603 32.07 -15.11 -27.58
N GLY A 604 32.51 -14.55 -26.48
CA GLY A 604 32.24 -13.22 -26.06
C GLY A 604 30.82 -12.88 -25.53
N ILE A 605 30.44 -13.36 -24.33
CA ILE A 605 29.54 -12.58 -23.47
C ILE A 605 30.41 -11.98 -22.36
N ALA A 606 31.00 -10.83 -22.64
CA ALA A 606 31.60 -10.00 -21.61
C ALA A 606 30.48 -9.29 -20.84
N TRP A 607 30.04 -9.87 -19.75
CA TRP A 607 29.22 -9.15 -18.76
C TRP A 607 30.11 -8.08 -18.14
N SER A 608 29.69 -6.82 -18.23
CA SER A 608 30.28 -5.75 -17.45
C SER A 608 30.00 -6.03 -15.97
N VAL A 609 31.04 -6.36 -15.23
CA VAL A 609 30.99 -6.60 -13.76
C VAL A 609 30.47 -5.38 -12.97
N LYS A 610 30.21 -4.27 -13.64
CA LYS A 610 29.69 -3.04 -13.04
C LYS A 610 28.25 -3.14 -12.56
N ASP A 611 27.46 -4.08 -13.05
CA ASP A 611 26.03 -4.15 -12.77
C ASP A 611 25.64 -5.09 -11.61
N ILE A 612 26.61 -5.76 -10.98
CA ILE A 612 26.37 -6.77 -9.92
C ILE A 612 27.06 -6.43 -8.58
N ILE A 613 27.79 -5.32 -8.46
CA ILE A 613 28.62 -5.06 -7.27
C ILE A 613 28.06 -3.85 -6.49
N HIS A 614 27.46 -4.11 -5.35
CA HIS A 614 27.26 -3.10 -4.30
C HIS A 614 28.48 -3.11 -3.36
N PRO A 615 29.33 -2.07 -3.31
CA PRO A 615 30.46 -2.03 -2.41
C PRO A 615 30.01 -1.66 -0.99
N GLN A 616 30.17 -2.58 -0.04
CA GLN A 616 30.22 -2.20 1.38
C GLN A 616 31.63 -1.68 1.72
N LYS A 617 31.73 -0.46 2.20
CA LYS A 617 32.97 0.09 2.76
C LYS A 617 33.17 -0.43 4.17
N SER A 618 34.24 -1.22 4.41
CA SER A 618 34.75 -1.43 5.76
C SER A 618 35.76 -0.33 6.10
N SER A 619 35.58 0.30 7.25
CA SER A 619 36.48 1.36 7.75
C SER A 619 37.63 0.75 8.54
N ASP A 620 38.64 0.20 7.86
CA ASP A 620 39.93 -0.02 8.50
C ASP A 620 40.98 0.87 7.85
N ALA A 621 41.53 1.71 8.70
CA ALA A 621 42.52 2.72 8.36
C ALA A 621 43.87 2.06 8.09
N ASN A 622 44.09 1.58 6.87
CA ASN A 622 45.43 1.49 6.26
C ASN A 622 45.30 1.08 4.78
N ASN A 623 45.35 2.05 3.95
CA ASN A 623 45.75 2.17 2.55
C ASN A 623 45.72 0.95 1.62
N SER A 624 44.65 0.13 1.62
CA SER A 624 44.25 -0.66 0.45
C SER A 624 42.77 -1.03 0.59
N THR A 625 41.96 -0.59 -0.35
CA THR A 625 40.52 -0.91 -0.35
C THR A 625 40.37 -2.37 -0.86
N ILE A 626 40.05 -3.28 0.04
CA ILE A 626 39.70 -4.66 -0.30
C ILE A 626 38.20 -4.77 -0.40
N TYR A 627 37.68 -5.21 -1.53
CA TYR A 627 36.26 -5.49 -1.72
C TYR A 627 36.03 -6.99 -1.54
N ASN A 628 35.14 -7.36 -0.61
CA ASN A 628 34.68 -8.73 -0.49
C ASN A 628 33.38 -8.90 -1.27
N CYS A 629 33.39 -9.70 -2.30
CA CYS A 629 32.23 -10.06 -3.11
C CYS A 629 31.89 -11.54 -2.88
N TYR A 630 30.58 -11.82 -2.77
CA TYR A 630 30.07 -13.20 -2.67
C TYR A 630 29.18 -13.47 -3.87
N ASN A 631 29.25 -14.67 -4.43
CA ASN A 631 28.30 -15.13 -5.42
C ASN A 631 27.07 -15.74 -4.73
N LEU A 632 26.02 -16.04 -5.49
CA LEU A 632 24.76 -16.64 -5.01
C LEU A 632 24.93 -17.99 -4.26
N ALA A 633 26.09 -18.60 -4.32
CA ALA A 633 26.45 -19.82 -3.59
C ALA A 633 27.24 -19.52 -2.29
N GLY A 634 27.45 -18.25 -1.93
CA GLY A 634 28.18 -17.85 -0.72
C GLY A 634 29.69 -18.05 -0.82
N ILE A 635 30.27 -18.11 -2.03
CA ILE A 635 31.70 -18.25 -2.25
C ILE A 635 32.34 -16.86 -2.32
N SER A 636 33.32 -16.59 -1.46
CA SER A 636 34.08 -15.34 -1.45
C SER A 636 34.94 -15.20 -2.72
N VAL A 637 34.84 -14.06 -3.39
CA VAL A 637 35.63 -13.73 -4.57
C VAL A 637 36.52 -12.54 -4.25
N HIS A 638 37.84 -12.71 -4.39
CA HIS A 638 38.80 -11.62 -4.18
C HIS A 638 39.26 -11.05 -5.52
N SER A 639 39.17 -9.75 -5.70
CA SER A 639 39.77 -9.07 -6.85
C SER A 639 41.03 -8.33 -6.43
N SER A 640 42.09 -8.48 -7.20
CA SER A 640 43.32 -7.68 -7.13
C SER A 640 43.58 -7.03 -8.47
N ASN A 641 44.37 -5.97 -8.51
CA ASN A 641 44.75 -5.24 -9.75
C ASN A 641 45.40 -6.09 -10.85
N LYS A 642 45.44 -7.44 -10.71
CA LYS A 642 46.08 -8.36 -11.66
C LYS A 642 45.15 -9.52 -12.12
N GLY A 643 43.85 -9.49 -11.82
CA GLY A 643 42.89 -10.51 -12.26
C GLY A 643 42.02 -11.08 -11.13
N ILE A 644 41.01 -11.82 -11.50
CA ILE A 644 40.06 -12.45 -10.57
C ILE A 644 40.51 -13.86 -10.27
N HIS A 645 40.73 -14.19 -8.99
CA HIS A 645 41.01 -15.56 -8.55
C HIS A 645 39.85 -16.10 -7.72
N VAL A 646 39.39 -17.31 -8.03
CA VAL A 646 38.33 -18.00 -7.28
C VAL A 646 38.97 -19.00 -6.32
N GLY A 647 38.79 -18.80 -5.03
CA GLY A 647 39.27 -19.73 -3.99
C GLY A 647 38.10 -20.50 -3.34
N LYS A 648 38.28 -21.81 -3.15
CA LYS A 648 37.35 -22.65 -2.38
C LYS A 648 37.57 -22.41 -0.87
N GLY A 649 36.70 -21.67 -0.22
CA GLY A 649 36.71 -21.53 1.25
C GLY A 649 35.93 -22.67 1.93
N LYS A 650 36.49 -23.26 2.98
CA LYS A 650 35.78 -24.22 3.85
C LYS A 650 34.68 -23.49 4.63
N ARG A 651 33.46 -24.06 4.67
CA ARG A 651 32.37 -23.66 5.59
C ARG A 651 32.88 -23.75 7.02
N LEU A 652 32.74 -22.66 7.77
CA LEU A 652 32.57 -22.70 9.23
C LEU A 652 31.10 -22.37 9.51
N LEU A 653 30.53 -23.18 10.37
CA LEU A 653 29.14 -23.15 10.84
C LEU A 653 28.75 -21.80 11.45
#